data_5775a339d5f5c61550951e08bd7b0497
#
_entry.id   5775a339d5f5c61550951e08bd7b0497
#
_cell.length_a   1.000
_cell.length_b   1.000
_cell.length_c   1.000
_cell.angle_alpha   90.00
_cell.angle_beta   90.00
_cell.angle_gamma   90.00
#
_symmetry.space_group_name_H-M   'P 1'
#
loop_
_entity.id
_entity.type
_entity.pdbx_description
1 polymer ?
#
loop_
_entity_poly.entity_id
_entity_poly.type
_entity_poly.pdbx_seq_one_letter_code
_entity_poly.pdbx_strand_id
1 'polypeptide(L)'
;MIDFRHATAVAVATFLSSHVGGVGAQALAEVTITARPEAAGTLSAAVQQLSGAALTQRQGSTLGDTLDNLPGVANSAFGPNVGRPVIRGLDGDRIQILQNGGANMDVSGLSFDHAVPIDPLTTERIEILRGPATLLYGSSGLGGVVNVMDNRIARERAFDAQGGVMGKAEMRAGGAANERSAGSMVEGGNDRFAWHVDAFERNTDNLYVPRSMDCTVGGVTQRQTRVCNSASETKGSGVGGTLLLDRGYLGLSTSEYRSSYGTVAEPDVTIGMQRRHTVMEGEWRKGGALLQALKFQWGHTQYTHTEYPGEQVGTRFDNAGNALRVEARQQARALGQGLQLDGVVGLQREGNRLTAQGAEAFVPSSRTQSSALFTLQTLKTAWGHISAAARTEGVVVASLDHTDLTRFPTEEKRFTPHSVALGVLRNFRQGEAQNGWQLTSNLGWSQRAPKDYELFANGPHAATGTYEQGDHRSALEKATQFDVGGAWKAGPHAFGVTGFVSRFANYVSLQPTGEFKDASGALVSATSSDRLPVYQYEGVQARFVGVETTAKLRMVGGQQAFWTSNAAHGNLDLELRADMVRADDLTYHRPLPRIAPMRLGADWVWTQAAWGARLSVLYAGAQNRVPHAGDVTTASYTLLNAALNYHTHTGAVHWMVFAKLDNLTNQLAYSATSVLTQTMGTNAPPLAGRSLKLGLQASF
;
A
#
# COMPACT_ATOMS: atom_id res chain seq x y z
N MET A 1 -24.43 -9.58 25.76
CA MET A 1 -23.75 -9.63 24.44
C MET A 1 -24.84 -9.40 23.39
N ILE A 2 -24.94 -8.21 22.87
CA ILE A 2 -25.92 -7.86 21.81
C ILE A 2 -25.33 -8.39 20.51
N ASP A 3 -26.09 -9.26 19.84
CA ASP A 3 -25.66 -9.90 18.58
C ASP A 3 -25.59 -8.84 17.46
N PHE A 4 -24.39 -8.42 17.11
CA PHE A 4 -24.09 -7.38 16.12
C PHE A 4 -24.53 -7.73 14.68
N ARG A 5 -24.93 -8.97 14.41
CA ARG A 5 -25.37 -9.43 13.08
C ARG A 5 -26.63 -8.72 12.56
N HIS A 6 -27.44 -8.15 13.44
CA HIS A 6 -28.67 -7.43 13.08
C HIS A 6 -28.52 -5.90 13.15
N ALA A 7 -27.49 -5.37 13.82
CA ALA A 7 -27.33 -3.94 14.03
C ALA A 7 -26.88 -3.20 12.75
N THR A 8 -26.05 -3.79 11.92
CA THR A 8 -25.53 -3.15 10.69
C THR A 8 -26.60 -3.04 9.61
N ALA A 9 -27.46 -4.05 9.46
CA ALA A 9 -28.57 -4.02 8.50
C ALA A 9 -29.70 -3.07 8.94
N VAL A 10 -29.96 -2.99 10.24
CA VAL A 10 -31.01 -2.10 10.80
C VAL A 10 -30.58 -0.63 10.77
N ALA A 11 -29.30 -0.32 11.02
CA ALA A 11 -28.79 1.07 10.94
C ALA A 11 -28.90 1.67 9.52
N VAL A 12 -28.65 0.88 8.48
CA VAL A 12 -28.80 1.32 7.07
C VAL A 12 -30.27 1.52 6.69
N ALA A 13 -31.18 0.68 7.18
CA ALA A 13 -32.61 0.77 6.86
C ALA A 13 -33.31 1.92 7.59
N THR A 14 -32.88 2.28 8.80
CA THR A 14 -33.54 3.33 9.62
C THR A 14 -33.10 4.73 9.23
N PHE A 15 -31.90 4.92 8.68
CA PHE A 15 -31.44 6.24 8.19
C PHE A 15 -32.04 6.66 6.84
N LEU A 16 -32.53 5.74 6.03
CA LEU A 16 -33.13 6.02 4.73
C LEU A 16 -34.55 6.63 4.80
N SER A 17 -35.15 6.68 5.99
CA SER A 17 -36.53 7.17 6.16
C SER A 17 -36.66 8.58 6.76
N SER A 18 -35.56 9.27 7.13
CA SER A 18 -35.61 10.65 7.60
C SER A 18 -35.46 11.65 6.45
N HIS A 19 -36.41 12.58 6.32
CA HIS A 19 -36.43 13.63 5.32
C HIS A 19 -35.19 14.52 5.40
N VAL A 20 -34.30 14.45 4.43
CA VAL A 20 -33.18 15.35 4.26
C VAL A 20 -33.60 16.44 3.28
N GLY A 21 -33.68 17.69 3.77
CA GLY A 21 -33.87 18.86 2.92
C GLY A 21 -32.70 18.99 1.94
N GLY A 22 -33.03 19.22 0.65
CA GLY A 22 -32.03 19.20 -0.44
C GLY A 22 -30.93 20.24 -0.25
N VAL A 23 -29.70 19.75 -0.07
CA VAL A 23 -28.49 20.52 -0.26
C VAL A 23 -27.94 20.14 -1.64
N GLY A 24 -27.76 21.14 -2.51
CA GLY A 24 -27.21 20.93 -3.85
C GLY A 24 -25.81 20.30 -3.76
N ALA A 25 -25.61 19.21 -4.49
CA ALA A 25 -24.30 18.54 -4.60
C ALA A 25 -23.27 19.55 -5.15
N GLN A 26 -22.39 20.04 -4.28
CA GLN A 26 -21.19 20.73 -4.72
C GLN A 26 -20.27 19.71 -5.40
N ALA A 27 -19.80 20.04 -6.60
CA ALA A 27 -18.77 19.27 -7.29
C ALA A 27 -17.59 19.08 -6.35
N LEU A 28 -17.15 17.83 -6.18
CA LEU A 28 -15.97 17.47 -5.39
C LEU A 28 -14.80 18.39 -5.74
N ALA A 29 -14.30 19.11 -4.75
CA ALA A 29 -13.21 20.06 -4.91
C ALA A 29 -11.98 19.36 -5.52
N GLU A 30 -11.22 20.12 -6.30
CA GLU A 30 -9.97 19.69 -6.92
C GLU A 30 -9.07 18.98 -5.90
N VAL A 31 -8.68 17.76 -6.22
CA VAL A 31 -8.00 16.85 -5.31
C VAL A 31 -6.64 17.39 -4.89
N THR A 32 -6.54 17.86 -3.66
CA THR A 32 -5.26 18.23 -3.06
C THR A 32 -4.55 16.97 -2.56
N ILE A 33 -3.31 16.73 -2.98
CA ILE A 33 -2.47 15.65 -2.46
C ILE A 33 -2.10 16.00 -1.02
N THR A 34 -2.71 15.32 -0.06
CA THR A 34 -2.55 15.65 1.37
C THR A 34 -1.29 15.08 2.00
N ALA A 35 -0.68 14.06 1.40
CA ALA A 35 0.69 13.67 1.76
C ALA A 35 1.71 14.73 1.35
N ARG A 36 1.28 15.78 0.63
CA ARG A 36 2.17 16.85 0.18
C ARG A 36 1.51 18.23 0.23
N PRO A 37 2.25 19.24 0.69
CA PRO A 37 1.78 20.63 0.74
C PRO A 37 1.60 21.31 -0.63
N GLU A 38 2.01 20.70 -1.73
CA GLU A 38 2.02 21.29 -3.06
C GLU A 38 1.05 20.59 -4.03
N ALA A 39 0.57 21.32 -5.04
CA ALA A 39 -0.27 20.77 -6.09
C ALA A 39 0.45 19.64 -6.86
N ALA A 40 -0.27 18.59 -7.26
CA ALA A 40 0.29 17.43 -7.99
C ALA A 40 1.12 17.78 -9.22
N GLY A 41 0.82 18.90 -9.87
CA GLY A 41 1.51 19.39 -11.07
C GLY A 41 2.92 19.98 -10.84
N THR A 42 3.33 20.17 -9.58
CA THR A 42 4.65 20.75 -9.24
C THR A 42 5.70 19.71 -8.88
N LEU A 43 5.32 18.41 -8.90
CA LEU A 43 6.19 17.31 -8.53
C LEU A 43 7.15 16.91 -9.64
N SER A 44 8.43 16.77 -9.33
CA SER A 44 9.42 16.17 -10.22
C SER A 44 9.22 14.65 -10.43
N ALA A 45 8.40 13.99 -9.61
CA ALA A 45 8.04 12.58 -9.76
C ALA A 45 6.53 12.42 -9.93
N ALA A 46 6.11 11.45 -10.74
CA ALA A 46 4.71 11.12 -10.91
C ALA A 46 4.12 10.58 -9.60
N VAL A 47 3.06 11.22 -9.11
CA VAL A 47 2.22 10.68 -8.05
C VAL A 47 1.10 9.89 -8.69
N GLN A 48 0.97 8.62 -8.30
CA GLN A 48 -0.17 7.81 -8.69
C GLN A 48 -1.23 7.93 -7.59
N GLN A 49 -2.47 8.18 -7.98
CA GLN A 49 -3.58 8.35 -7.06
C GLN A 49 -4.76 7.50 -7.49
N LEU A 50 -5.37 6.83 -6.51
CA LEU A 50 -6.65 6.13 -6.66
C LEU A 50 -7.67 6.76 -5.71
N SER A 51 -8.83 7.16 -6.23
CA SER A 51 -9.95 7.70 -5.45
C SER A 51 -11.28 7.49 -6.18
N GLY A 52 -12.39 7.69 -5.48
CA GLY A 52 -13.76 7.61 -6.04
C GLY A 52 -14.03 6.28 -6.77
N ALA A 53 -14.74 6.33 -7.90
CA ALA A 53 -15.12 5.15 -8.66
C ALA A 53 -13.93 4.30 -9.13
N ALA A 54 -12.77 4.91 -9.44
CA ALA A 54 -11.57 4.19 -9.83
C ALA A 54 -11.01 3.34 -8.68
N LEU A 55 -11.05 3.85 -7.44
CA LEU A 55 -10.71 3.07 -6.25
C LEU A 55 -11.74 1.97 -6.03
N THR A 56 -13.04 2.28 -5.99
CA THR A 56 -14.12 1.32 -5.74
C THR A 56 -14.08 0.12 -6.70
N GLN A 57 -13.83 0.35 -7.99
CA GLN A 57 -13.74 -0.71 -8.99
C GLN A 57 -12.46 -1.57 -8.88
N ARG A 58 -11.37 -1.01 -8.33
CA ARG A 58 -10.10 -1.73 -8.14
C ARG A 58 -9.98 -2.43 -6.80
N GLN A 59 -10.76 -2.00 -5.80
CA GLN A 59 -10.64 -2.54 -4.44
C GLN A 59 -10.63 -4.06 -4.42
N GLY A 60 -9.52 -4.62 -3.91
CA GLY A 60 -9.36 -6.02 -3.54
C GLY A 60 -9.53 -6.24 -2.05
N SER A 61 -9.18 -7.42 -1.58
CA SER A 61 -9.21 -7.76 -0.13
C SER A 61 -8.05 -7.15 0.65
N THR A 62 -6.93 -6.87 -0.02
CA THR A 62 -5.72 -6.31 0.60
C THR A 62 -5.27 -5.02 -0.09
N LEU A 63 -4.39 -4.27 0.58
CA LEU A 63 -3.77 -3.08 -0.01
C LEU A 63 -2.92 -3.45 -1.24
N GLY A 64 -2.15 -4.54 -1.17
CA GLY A 64 -1.35 -5.03 -2.29
C GLY A 64 -2.21 -5.41 -3.49
N ASP A 65 -3.33 -6.10 -3.27
CA ASP A 65 -4.27 -6.49 -4.32
C ASP A 65 -4.96 -5.26 -4.97
N THR A 66 -5.34 -4.28 -4.17
CA THR A 66 -5.93 -3.02 -4.65
C THR A 66 -4.99 -2.22 -5.56
N LEU A 67 -3.69 -2.23 -5.26
CA LEU A 67 -2.66 -1.50 -5.99
C LEU A 67 -2.01 -2.30 -7.10
N ASP A 68 -2.22 -3.62 -7.14
CA ASP A 68 -1.62 -4.49 -8.16
C ASP A 68 -2.00 -4.02 -9.57
N ASN A 69 -1.10 -4.23 -10.50
CA ASN A 69 -1.25 -3.81 -11.90
C ASN A 69 -1.32 -2.29 -12.14
N LEU A 70 -0.99 -1.45 -11.14
CA LEU A 70 -0.52 -0.10 -11.43
C LEU A 70 0.91 -0.17 -11.99
N PRO A 71 1.32 0.74 -12.90
CA PRO A 71 2.66 0.73 -13.46
C PRO A 71 3.75 0.74 -12.38
N GLY A 72 4.63 -0.28 -12.44
CA GLY A 72 5.69 -0.49 -11.47
C GLY A 72 5.25 -0.98 -10.09
N VAL A 73 3.97 -1.35 -9.90
CA VAL A 73 3.46 -1.88 -8.63
C VAL A 73 2.93 -3.29 -8.81
N ALA A 74 3.43 -4.22 -8.01
CA ALA A 74 2.96 -5.60 -7.90
C ALA A 74 2.50 -5.90 -6.47
N ASN A 75 1.93 -7.09 -6.26
CA ASN A 75 1.47 -7.59 -4.98
C ASN A 75 2.39 -8.71 -4.47
N SER A 76 2.79 -8.70 -3.21
CA SER A 76 3.57 -9.80 -2.59
C SER A 76 2.80 -11.13 -2.52
N ALA A 77 1.47 -11.07 -2.47
CA ALA A 77 0.52 -12.17 -2.60
C ALA A 77 0.85 -13.41 -1.76
N PHE A 78 0.72 -13.34 -0.45
CA PHE A 78 0.77 -14.53 0.42
C PHE A 78 -0.65 -15.10 0.61
N GLY A 79 -1.23 -15.66 -0.45
CA GLY A 79 -2.65 -16.02 -0.52
C GLY A 79 -3.57 -14.80 -0.66
N PRO A 80 -4.91 -14.95 -0.46
CA PRO A 80 -5.88 -13.89 -0.69
C PRO A 80 -5.98 -12.87 0.44
N ASN A 81 -5.50 -13.21 1.64
CA ASN A 81 -5.70 -12.40 2.84
C ASN A 81 -4.51 -11.50 3.17
N VAL A 82 -3.36 -11.77 2.59
CA VAL A 82 -2.13 -11.04 2.85
C VAL A 82 -1.51 -10.59 1.53
N GLY A 83 -1.37 -9.28 1.38
CA GLY A 83 -0.78 -8.66 0.20
C GLY A 83 -0.24 -7.27 0.53
N ARG A 84 1.07 -7.09 0.30
CA ARG A 84 1.75 -5.81 0.41
C ARG A 84 2.11 -5.30 -0.98
N PRO A 85 2.12 -3.99 -1.21
CA PRO A 85 2.62 -3.43 -2.46
C PRO A 85 4.13 -3.71 -2.60
N VAL A 86 4.52 -4.15 -3.78
CA VAL A 86 5.91 -4.27 -4.24
C VAL A 86 6.12 -3.21 -5.31
N ILE A 87 7.00 -2.24 -5.08
CA ILE A 87 7.20 -1.11 -5.99
C ILE A 87 8.58 -1.22 -6.63
N ARG A 88 8.63 -1.31 -7.97
CA ARG A 88 9.87 -1.44 -8.74
C ARG A 88 10.77 -2.60 -8.30
N GLY A 89 10.15 -3.69 -7.82
CA GLY A 89 10.83 -4.88 -7.30
C GLY A 89 11.31 -4.75 -5.85
N LEU A 90 11.10 -3.62 -5.19
CA LEU A 90 11.39 -3.41 -3.78
C LEU A 90 10.16 -3.73 -2.93
N ASP A 91 10.34 -4.46 -1.83
CA ASP A 91 9.28 -4.92 -0.92
C ASP A 91 9.64 -4.69 0.56
N GLY A 92 8.80 -5.22 1.44
CA GLY A 92 8.99 -5.17 2.89
C GLY A 92 9.13 -3.75 3.41
N ASP A 93 10.09 -3.54 4.28
CA ASP A 93 10.36 -2.24 4.92
C ASP A 93 11.04 -1.19 4.02
N ARG A 94 11.22 -1.49 2.73
CA ARG A 94 11.63 -0.50 1.72
C ARG A 94 10.44 0.27 1.13
N ILE A 95 9.22 -0.16 1.43
CA ILE A 95 7.97 0.53 1.10
C ILE A 95 7.36 1.04 2.40
N GLN A 96 7.28 2.37 2.53
CA GLN A 96 6.64 3.00 3.67
C GLN A 96 5.12 3.04 3.47
N ILE A 97 4.38 2.34 4.33
CA ILE A 97 2.91 2.39 4.35
C ILE A 97 2.48 3.38 5.43
N LEU A 98 1.70 4.37 5.05
CA LEU A 98 1.21 5.44 5.93
C LEU A 98 -0.32 5.44 5.97
N GLN A 99 -0.86 5.91 7.07
CA GLN A 99 -2.27 6.27 7.19
C GLN A 99 -2.38 7.77 7.50
N ASN A 100 -3.03 8.53 6.62
CA ASN A 100 -3.14 10.00 6.72
C ASN A 100 -1.80 10.74 6.89
N GLY A 101 -0.71 10.19 6.33
CA GLY A 101 0.65 10.73 6.45
C GLY A 101 1.40 10.34 7.72
N GLY A 102 0.78 9.58 8.63
CA GLY A 102 1.39 9.03 9.85
C GLY A 102 1.83 7.57 9.70
N ALA A 103 2.77 7.15 10.51
CA ALA A 103 3.30 5.79 10.50
C ALA A 103 2.23 4.76 10.93
N ASN A 104 2.14 3.66 10.20
CA ASN A 104 1.16 2.60 10.46
C ASN A 104 1.51 1.73 11.68
N MET A 105 2.78 1.55 12.02
CA MET A 105 3.31 0.82 13.20
C MET A 105 2.69 -0.56 13.42
N ASP A 106 2.58 -1.36 12.36
CA ASP A 106 2.21 -2.78 12.40
C ASP A 106 3.46 -3.68 12.33
N VAL A 107 3.25 -4.99 12.28
CA VAL A 107 4.32 -5.98 12.07
C VAL A 107 4.23 -6.66 10.70
N SER A 108 3.51 -6.07 9.73
CA SER A 108 3.36 -6.65 8.40
C SER A 108 4.66 -6.69 7.58
N GLY A 109 5.70 -5.97 8.01
CA GLY A 109 7.05 -6.05 7.45
C GLY A 109 7.90 -7.22 7.97
N LEU A 110 7.53 -7.77 9.13
CA LEU A 110 8.29 -8.81 9.82
C LEU A 110 8.23 -10.15 9.10
N SER A 111 7.04 -10.54 8.63
CA SER A 111 6.82 -11.80 7.93
C SER A 111 5.89 -11.63 6.74
N PHE A 112 6.00 -12.57 5.78
CA PHE A 112 5.20 -12.55 4.54
C PHE A 112 3.72 -12.88 4.76
N ASP A 113 3.36 -13.58 5.80
CA ASP A 113 1.98 -13.96 6.18
C ASP A 113 1.29 -12.95 7.08
N HIS A 114 1.97 -11.86 7.45
CA HIS A 114 1.41 -10.80 8.27
C HIS A 114 0.67 -9.77 7.40
N ALA A 115 -0.64 -9.66 7.56
CA ALA A 115 -1.46 -8.71 6.81
C ALA A 115 -1.25 -7.26 7.25
N VAL A 116 -1.40 -6.32 6.32
CA VAL A 116 -1.48 -4.89 6.63
C VAL A 116 -2.86 -4.59 7.21
N PRO A 117 -2.98 -4.01 8.43
CA PRO A 117 -4.27 -3.77 9.07
C PRO A 117 -4.98 -2.51 8.55
N ILE A 118 -5.19 -2.46 7.25
CA ILE A 118 -5.89 -1.38 6.53
C ILE A 118 -6.86 -2.03 5.56
N ASP A 119 -8.16 -1.70 5.68
CA ASP A 119 -9.17 -2.18 4.74
C ASP A 119 -9.50 -1.11 3.69
N PRO A 120 -9.50 -1.46 2.39
CA PRO A 120 -9.84 -0.52 1.34
C PRO A 120 -11.29 0.00 1.38
N LEU A 121 -12.25 -0.67 2.04
CA LEU A 121 -13.66 -0.23 2.13
C LEU A 121 -13.85 1.12 2.84
N THR A 122 -12.98 1.44 3.80
CA THR A 122 -13.01 2.73 4.54
C THR A 122 -12.01 3.75 4.00
N THR A 123 -11.40 3.45 2.86
CA THR A 123 -10.38 4.28 2.24
C THR A 123 -11.02 5.24 1.23
N GLU A 124 -10.78 6.53 1.40
CA GLU A 124 -11.21 7.57 0.44
C GLU A 124 -10.23 7.72 -0.72
N ARG A 125 -8.93 7.58 -0.42
CA ARG A 125 -7.87 7.79 -1.39
C ARG A 125 -6.60 7.05 -1.02
N ILE A 126 -5.90 6.55 -2.04
CA ILE A 126 -4.55 5.98 -1.91
C ILE A 126 -3.61 6.76 -2.82
N GLU A 127 -2.49 7.20 -2.27
CA GLU A 127 -1.44 7.93 -2.98
C GLU A 127 -0.15 7.12 -2.96
N ILE A 128 0.52 7.00 -4.11
CA ILE A 128 1.84 6.38 -4.23
C ILE A 128 2.83 7.46 -4.63
N LEU A 129 3.76 7.77 -3.73
CA LEU A 129 4.79 8.79 -3.93
C LEU A 129 6.13 8.13 -4.24
N ARG A 130 6.88 8.75 -5.15
CA ARG A 130 8.24 8.37 -5.51
C ARG A 130 9.12 9.63 -5.59
N GLY A 131 10.42 9.46 -5.72
CA GLY A 131 11.38 10.55 -5.86
C GLY A 131 11.58 11.38 -4.58
N PRO A 132 12.05 12.66 -4.67
CA PRO A 132 12.51 13.45 -3.52
C PRO A 132 11.51 13.60 -2.37
N ALA A 133 10.21 13.58 -2.69
CA ALA A 133 9.16 13.74 -1.68
C ALA A 133 9.07 12.56 -0.68
N THR A 134 9.59 11.39 -1.01
CA THR A 134 9.58 10.23 -0.10
C THR A 134 10.41 10.48 1.14
N LEU A 135 11.47 11.32 1.05
CA LEU A 135 12.33 11.66 2.18
C LEU A 135 11.61 12.42 3.30
N LEU A 136 10.47 13.03 3.00
CA LEU A 136 9.63 13.64 4.03
C LEU A 136 9.10 12.60 5.04
N TYR A 137 8.92 11.33 4.62
CA TYR A 137 8.20 10.32 5.40
C TYR A 137 9.07 9.25 6.03
N GLY A 138 10.31 9.10 5.62
CA GLY A 138 11.24 8.17 6.24
C GLY A 138 12.39 7.78 5.32
N SER A 139 13.47 7.30 5.91
CA SER A 139 14.59 6.69 5.20
C SER A 139 14.21 5.32 4.60
N SER A 140 13.16 4.69 5.13
CA SER A 140 12.63 3.42 4.62
C SER A 140 11.86 3.54 3.30
N GLY A 141 11.50 4.74 2.84
CA GLY A 141 10.81 4.95 1.56
C GLY A 141 11.68 4.80 0.31
N LEU A 142 12.66 3.90 0.30
CA LEU A 142 13.55 3.65 -0.86
C LEU A 142 12.81 3.23 -2.11
N GLY A 143 11.79 2.35 -1.98
CA GLY A 143 10.93 1.93 -3.08
C GLY A 143 9.77 2.88 -3.34
N GLY A 144 9.38 3.65 -2.35
CA GLY A 144 8.24 4.57 -2.40
C GLY A 144 7.46 4.64 -1.11
N VAL A 145 6.48 5.53 -1.11
CA VAL A 145 5.54 5.72 0.00
C VAL A 145 4.13 5.46 -0.50
N VAL A 146 3.39 4.62 0.19
CA VAL A 146 1.96 4.39 -0.02
C VAL A 146 1.20 5.04 1.12
N ASN A 147 0.45 6.09 0.84
CA ASN A 147 -0.33 6.82 1.83
C ASN A 147 -1.82 6.53 1.63
N VAL A 148 -2.43 5.90 2.61
CA VAL A 148 -3.86 5.59 2.63
C VAL A 148 -4.59 6.65 3.44
N MET A 149 -5.65 7.19 2.89
CA MET A 149 -6.39 8.30 3.50
C MET A 149 -7.83 7.92 3.79
N ASP A 150 -8.28 8.31 4.99
CA ASP A 150 -9.63 8.05 5.49
C ASP A 150 -10.31 9.36 5.88
N ASN A 151 -10.76 10.18 5.84
CA ASN A 151 -11.38 11.45 6.27
C ASN A 151 -11.84 11.50 7.75
N ARG A 152 -11.33 10.67 8.64
CA ARG A 152 -11.76 10.69 10.05
C ARG A 152 -11.46 12.01 10.75
N ILE A 153 -10.47 12.78 10.25
CA ILE A 153 -10.19 14.16 10.67
C ILE A 153 -10.43 15.08 9.48
N ALA A 154 -11.46 15.90 9.54
CA ALA A 154 -11.77 16.92 8.54
C ALA A 154 -10.72 18.04 8.57
N ARG A 155 -10.05 18.30 7.45
CA ARG A 155 -9.00 19.33 7.34
C ARG A 155 -9.52 20.65 6.79
N GLU A 156 -10.71 20.63 6.21
CA GLU A 156 -11.40 21.77 5.61
C GLU A 156 -12.88 21.76 5.93
N ARG A 157 -13.53 22.90 5.77
CA ARG A 157 -14.98 23.05 5.97
C ARG A 157 -15.72 22.37 4.83
N ALA A 158 -16.44 21.29 5.12
CA ALA A 158 -17.32 20.60 4.18
C ALA A 158 -18.77 21.14 4.22
N PHE A 159 -19.14 21.81 5.32
CA PHE A 159 -20.48 22.34 5.56
C PHE A 159 -20.41 23.82 5.90
N ASP A 160 -21.50 24.54 5.63
CA ASP A 160 -21.69 25.92 6.03
C ASP A 160 -22.20 26.05 7.51
N ALA A 161 -22.59 27.26 7.93
CA ALA A 161 -23.05 27.50 9.28
C ALA A 161 -24.39 26.79 9.61
N GLN A 162 -25.19 26.46 8.60
CA GLN A 162 -26.43 25.69 8.75
C GLN A 162 -26.15 24.22 9.06
N GLY A 163 -24.98 23.77 8.71
CA GLY A 163 -24.55 22.38 8.89
C GLY A 163 -25.12 21.43 7.85
N GLY A 164 -24.71 20.18 7.97
CA GLY A 164 -25.14 19.12 7.06
C GLY A 164 -24.65 17.75 7.50
N VAL A 165 -25.13 16.75 6.76
CA VAL A 165 -24.72 15.35 6.89
C VAL A 165 -24.54 14.78 5.49
N MET A 166 -23.46 14.05 5.27
CA MET A 166 -23.23 13.26 4.08
C MET A 166 -22.82 11.84 4.47
N GLY A 167 -23.01 10.90 3.59
CA GLY A 167 -22.65 9.53 3.89
C GLY A 167 -22.48 8.67 2.65
N LYS A 168 -21.85 7.53 2.86
CA LYS A 168 -21.62 6.48 1.87
C LYS A 168 -21.84 5.13 2.52
N ALA A 169 -22.58 4.26 1.85
CA ALA A 169 -22.71 2.86 2.23
C ALA A 169 -22.40 1.98 1.00
N GLU A 170 -21.76 0.86 1.22
CA GLU A 170 -21.38 -0.06 0.15
C GLU A 170 -21.56 -1.50 0.61
N MET A 171 -22.08 -2.35 -0.29
CA MET A 171 -22.21 -3.79 -0.10
C MET A 171 -21.63 -4.52 -1.29
N ARG A 172 -20.95 -5.64 -1.06
CA ARG A 172 -20.40 -6.52 -2.11
C ARG A 172 -20.70 -7.99 -1.81
N ALA A 173 -20.90 -8.75 -2.89
CA ALA A 173 -21.09 -10.20 -2.81
C ALA A 173 -20.43 -10.90 -4.00
N GLY A 174 -19.82 -12.08 -3.76
CA GLY A 174 -19.24 -12.95 -4.78
C GLY A 174 -17.71 -12.83 -4.87
N GLY A 175 -17.16 -12.93 -6.07
CA GLY A 175 -15.73 -13.08 -6.28
C GLY A 175 -15.24 -14.52 -6.04
N ALA A 176 -13.97 -14.78 -6.33
CA ALA A 176 -13.39 -16.13 -6.21
C ALA A 176 -13.36 -16.65 -4.76
N ALA A 177 -13.34 -15.78 -3.77
CA ALA A 177 -13.42 -16.12 -2.34
C ALA A 177 -14.85 -16.00 -1.78
N ASN A 178 -15.89 -15.91 -2.63
CA ASN A 178 -17.29 -15.76 -2.19
C ASN A 178 -17.46 -14.68 -1.10
N GLU A 179 -16.81 -13.53 -1.32
CA GLU A 179 -16.83 -12.38 -0.41
C GLU A 179 -18.25 -11.91 -0.12
N ARG A 180 -18.51 -11.58 1.13
CA ARG A 180 -19.67 -10.82 1.60
C ARG A 180 -19.12 -9.68 2.43
N SER A 181 -19.30 -8.47 1.97
CA SER A 181 -18.79 -7.31 2.67
C SER A 181 -19.80 -6.16 2.68
N ALA A 182 -19.77 -5.40 3.75
CA ALA A 182 -20.51 -4.17 3.90
C ALA A 182 -19.64 -3.13 4.60
N GLY A 183 -19.75 -1.88 4.16
CA GLY A 183 -19.07 -0.75 4.79
C GLY A 183 -19.98 0.48 4.74
N SER A 184 -19.86 1.32 5.73
CA SER A 184 -20.55 2.61 5.78
C SER A 184 -19.70 3.67 6.44
N MET A 185 -19.84 4.90 5.99
CA MET A 185 -19.27 6.09 6.59
C MET A 185 -20.31 7.20 6.59
N VAL A 186 -20.35 7.97 7.66
CA VAL A 186 -21.20 9.14 7.80
C VAL A 186 -20.37 10.27 8.37
N GLU A 187 -20.48 11.42 7.74
CA GLU A 187 -19.81 12.66 8.13
C GLU A 187 -20.87 13.74 8.33
N GLY A 188 -20.66 14.59 9.30
CA GLY A 188 -21.56 15.70 9.54
C GLY A 188 -20.88 16.83 10.30
N GLY A 189 -21.57 17.95 10.39
CA GLY A 189 -21.04 19.10 11.11
C GLY A 189 -21.54 20.42 10.57
N ASN A 190 -20.78 21.47 10.85
CA ASN A 190 -21.00 22.81 10.37
C ASN A 190 -19.66 23.52 10.04
N ASP A 191 -19.64 24.82 9.92
CA ASP A 191 -18.45 25.62 9.62
C ASP A 191 -17.40 25.63 10.75
N ARG A 192 -17.71 25.10 11.96
CA ARG A 192 -16.83 25.10 13.14
C ARG A 192 -16.48 23.72 13.68
N PHE A 193 -17.35 22.76 13.45
CA PHE A 193 -17.19 21.40 13.95
C PHE A 193 -17.57 20.38 12.90
N ALA A 194 -16.74 19.37 12.71
CA ALA A 194 -17.02 18.20 11.88
C ALA A 194 -16.83 16.91 12.68
N TRP A 195 -17.63 15.91 12.37
CA TRP A 195 -17.53 14.56 12.93
C TRP A 195 -17.63 13.52 11.83
N HIS A 196 -16.99 12.36 12.09
CA HIS A 196 -16.95 11.20 11.20
C HIS A 196 -17.18 9.92 11.99
N VAL A 197 -17.94 9.00 11.42
CA VAL A 197 -18.13 7.63 11.92
C VAL A 197 -18.08 6.68 10.74
N ASP A 198 -17.28 5.61 10.84
CA ASP A 198 -17.24 4.54 9.85
C ASP A 198 -17.25 3.16 10.50
N ALA A 199 -17.76 2.17 9.77
CA ALA A 199 -17.68 0.77 10.14
C ALA A 199 -17.71 -0.10 8.90
N PHE A 200 -17.04 -1.26 8.96
CA PHE A 200 -17.08 -2.25 7.89
C PHE A 200 -16.96 -3.67 8.45
N GLU A 201 -17.45 -4.62 7.65
CA GLU A 201 -17.26 -6.05 7.84
C GLU A 201 -17.04 -6.72 6.50
N ARG A 202 -16.13 -7.71 6.45
CA ARG A 202 -15.84 -8.54 5.29
C ARG A 202 -15.63 -9.98 5.73
N ASN A 203 -16.35 -10.88 5.10
CA ASN A 203 -16.23 -12.32 5.27
C ASN A 203 -15.90 -12.97 3.93
N THR A 204 -14.93 -13.87 3.90
CA THR A 204 -14.55 -14.61 2.70
C THR A 204 -14.47 -16.11 3.02
N ASP A 205 -14.83 -16.92 2.03
CA ASP A 205 -14.56 -18.37 2.03
C ASP A 205 -13.16 -18.65 1.46
N ASN A 206 -12.75 -19.92 1.43
CA ASN A 206 -11.53 -20.34 0.75
C ASN A 206 -11.54 -19.98 -0.73
N LEU A 207 -10.41 -19.43 -1.24
CA LEU A 207 -10.25 -18.92 -2.59
C LEU A 207 -10.40 -20.01 -3.65
N TYR A 208 -11.32 -19.84 -4.59
CA TYR A 208 -11.45 -20.69 -5.77
C TYR A 208 -10.29 -20.44 -6.75
N VAL A 209 -9.71 -21.54 -7.25
CA VAL A 209 -8.58 -21.53 -8.20
C VAL A 209 -8.84 -22.46 -9.40
N PRO A 210 -8.19 -22.23 -10.57
CA PRO A 210 -8.47 -22.97 -11.81
C PRO A 210 -8.03 -24.42 -11.83
N ARG A 211 -7.38 -24.93 -10.77
CA ARG A 211 -6.93 -26.32 -10.66
C ARG A 211 -7.25 -26.91 -9.31
N SER A 212 -7.26 -28.26 -9.22
CA SER A 212 -7.34 -28.95 -7.94
C SER A 212 -6.00 -28.91 -7.22
N MET A 213 -6.03 -28.71 -5.91
CA MET A 213 -4.92 -28.70 -4.98
C MET A 213 -5.15 -29.69 -3.86
N ASP A 214 -4.09 -30.22 -3.29
CA ASP A 214 -4.16 -31.05 -2.10
C ASP A 214 -4.27 -30.14 -0.87
N CYS A 215 -5.22 -30.45 0.00
CA CYS A 215 -5.47 -29.75 1.27
C CYS A 215 -5.39 -30.78 2.39
N THR A 216 -4.39 -30.65 3.27
CA THR A 216 -4.20 -31.54 4.42
C THR A 216 -4.53 -30.77 5.68
N VAL A 217 -5.58 -31.20 6.38
CA VAL A 217 -6.01 -30.62 7.66
C VAL A 217 -6.19 -31.79 8.65
N GLY A 218 -5.60 -31.69 9.84
CA GLY A 218 -5.68 -32.75 10.85
C GLY A 218 -5.16 -34.10 10.35
N GLY A 219 -4.17 -34.14 9.43
CA GLY A 219 -3.63 -35.36 8.85
C GLY A 219 -4.47 -35.98 7.72
N VAL A 220 -5.61 -35.38 7.35
CA VAL A 220 -6.48 -35.84 6.26
C VAL A 220 -6.27 -34.98 5.02
N THR A 221 -5.81 -35.61 3.93
CA THR A 221 -5.62 -34.93 2.64
C THR A 221 -6.86 -35.07 1.76
N GLN A 222 -7.39 -33.94 1.30
CA GLN A 222 -8.49 -33.86 0.34
C GLN A 222 -8.09 -33.02 -0.87
N ARG A 223 -8.49 -33.44 -2.05
CA ARG A 223 -8.23 -32.72 -3.30
C ARG A 223 -9.41 -31.81 -3.63
N GLN A 224 -9.17 -30.50 -3.72
CA GLN A 224 -10.21 -29.50 -3.92
C GLN A 224 -9.76 -28.36 -4.84
N THR A 225 -10.71 -27.63 -5.46
CA THR A 225 -10.44 -26.44 -6.30
C THR A 225 -10.44 -25.15 -5.49
N ARG A 226 -10.11 -25.24 -4.21
CA ARG A 226 -9.98 -24.09 -3.31
C ARG A 226 -8.65 -24.14 -2.58
N VAL A 227 -8.06 -22.97 -2.38
CA VAL A 227 -6.83 -22.86 -1.60
C VAL A 227 -7.14 -23.18 -0.13
N CYS A 228 -6.41 -24.13 0.42
CA CYS A 228 -6.55 -24.55 1.80
C CYS A 228 -6.32 -23.38 2.77
N ASN A 229 -7.13 -23.30 3.81
CA ASN A 229 -6.96 -22.34 4.90
C ASN A 229 -6.79 -20.89 4.41
N SER A 230 -7.64 -20.44 3.50
CA SER A 230 -7.55 -19.09 2.91
C SER A 230 -8.81 -18.24 3.14
N ALA A 231 -9.72 -18.68 4.01
CA ALA A 231 -10.87 -17.91 4.43
C ALA A 231 -10.49 -16.80 5.43
N SER A 232 -11.32 -15.76 5.54
CA SER A 232 -11.11 -14.69 6.52
C SER A 232 -12.40 -14.03 6.99
N GLU A 233 -12.35 -13.50 8.21
CA GLU A 233 -13.33 -12.57 8.78
C GLU A 233 -12.59 -11.30 9.20
N THR A 234 -13.00 -10.15 8.65
CA THR A 234 -12.37 -8.86 8.94
C THR A 234 -13.42 -7.82 9.26
N LYS A 235 -13.21 -7.02 10.30
CA LYS A 235 -14.11 -5.94 10.69
C LYS A 235 -13.35 -4.78 11.30
N GLY A 236 -13.92 -3.60 11.20
CA GLY A 236 -13.35 -2.41 11.82
C GLY A 236 -14.37 -1.30 11.95
N SER A 237 -13.98 -0.33 12.74
CA SER A 237 -14.74 0.90 12.95
C SER A 237 -13.82 2.06 13.28
N GLY A 238 -14.30 3.27 13.04
CA GLY A 238 -13.58 4.49 13.34
C GLY A 238 -14.53 5.61 13.70
N VAL A 239 -14.04 6.51 14.54
CA VAL A 239 -14.73 7.76 14.87
C VAL A 239 -13.71 8.90 14.86
N GLY A 240 -14.14 10.08 14.47
CA GLY A 240 -13.33 11.28 14.46
C GLY A 240 -14.13 12.53 14.73
N GLY A 241 -13.46 13.54 15.27
CA GLY A 241 -14.02 14.85 15.49
C GLY A 241 -12.98 15.93 15.24
N THR A 242 -13.41 17.05 14.65
CA THR A 242 -12.53 18.15 14.28
C THR A 242 -13.16 19.49 14.64
N LEU A 243 -12.39 20.32 15.32
CA LEU A 243 -12.67 21.74 15.48
C LEU A 243 -12.06 22.50 14.29
N LEU A 244 -12.91 23.15 13.52
CA LEU A 244 -12.55 23.96 12.37
C LEU A 244 -12.42 25.41 12.81
N LEU A 245 -11.21 25.94 12.73
CA LEU A 245 -10.87 27.29 13.15
C LEU A 245 -10.77 28.21 11.92
N ASP A 246 -10.80 29.52 12.10
CA ASP A 246 -10.62 30.48 11.00
C ASP A 246 -9.24 30.36 10.31
N ARG A 247 -8.26 29.84 11.05
CA ARG A 247 -6.89 29.70 10.56
C ARG A 247 -6.33 28.30 10.77
N GLY A 248 -7.15 27.27 10.57
CA GLY A 248 -6.69 25.90 10.69
C GLY A 248 -7.72 24.97 11.30
N TYR A 249 -7.23 23.88 11.89
CA TYR A 249 -8.07 22.86 12.52
C TYR A 249 -7.32 22.14 13.64
N LEU A 250 -8.09 21.47 14.50
CA LEU A 250 -7.61 20.53 15.50
C LEU A 250 -8.55 19.33 15.52
N GLY A 251 -8.05 18.14 15.21
CA GLY A 251 -8.85 16.92 15.13
C GLY A 251 -8.28 15.78 15.95
N LEU A 252 -9.16 14.90 16.38
CA LEU A 252 -8.86 13.64 17.07
C LEU A 252 -9.67 12.54 16.43
N SER A 253 -9.04 11.39 16.19
CA SER A 253 -9.72 10.19 15.72
C SER A 253 -9.18 8.94 16.41
N THR A 254 -10.04 7.92 16.50
CA THR A 254 -9.64 6.59 16.94
C THR A 254 -10.31 5.54 16.07
N SER A 255 -9.60 4.45 15.79
CA SER A 255 -10.10 3.35 14.97
C SER A 255 -9.63 2.01 15.51
N GLU A 256 -10.44 0.99 15.26
CA GLU A 256 -10.13 -0.40 15.54
C GLU A 256 -10.25 -1.23 14.26
N TYR A 257 -9.32 -2.15 14.07
CA TYR A 257 -9.29 -3.15 13.00
C TYR A 257 -9.10 -4.51 13.65
N ARG A 258 -9.91 -5.49 13.27
CA ARG A 258 -9.80 -6.90 13.69
C ARG A 258 -9.90 -7.79 12.48
N SER A 259 -9.05 -8.80 12.42
CA SER A 259 -9.08 -9.80 11.36
C SER A 259 -8.74 -11.18 11.93
N SER A 260 -9.45 -12.19 11.46
CA SER A 260 -9.09 -13.59 11.65
C SER A 260 -8.98 -14.22 10.26
N TYR A 261 -7.83 -14.81 9.94
CA TYR A 261 -7.58 -15.37 8.62
C TYR A 261 -6.66 -16.58 8.71
N GLY A 262 -6.83 -17.53 7.79
CA GLY A 262 -5.96 -18.68 7.68
C GLY A 262 -4.65 -18.35 6.93
N THR A 263 -3.55 -18.99 7.33
CA THR A 263 -2.27 -18.92 6.62
C THR A 263 -2.17 -20.09 5.63
N VAL A 264 -1.91 -19.75 4.36
CA VAL A 264 -1.90 -20.75 3.27
C VAL A 264 -0.72 -21.72 3.38
N ALA A 265 0.40 -21.27 3.96
CA ALA A 265 1.58 -22.11 4.18
C ALA A 265 1.34 -23.20 5.22
N GLU A 266 0.45 -22.95 6.18
CA GLU A 266 0.16 -23.79 7.32
C GLU A 266 -1.34 -24.06 7.42
N PRO A 267 -1.83 -25.18 6.85
CA PRO A 267 -3.26 -25.46 6.74
C PRO A 267 -4.04 -25.50 8.06
N ASP A 268 -3.38 -25.74 9.17
CA ASP A 268 -3.97 -25.82 10.51
C ASP A 268 -3.77 -24.55 11.36
N VAL A 269 -3.13 -23.49 10.80
CA VAL A 269 -2.82 -22.26 11.53
C VAL A 269 -3.73 -21.12 11.08
N THR A 270 -4.32 -20.41 12.05
CA THR A 270 -5.06 -19.17 11.82
C THR A 270 -4.42 -18.02 12.58
N ILE A 271 -4.47 -16.82 12.01
CA ILE A 271 -3.97 -15.60 12.63
C ILE A 271 -5.14 -14.74 13.08
N GLY A 272 -5.19 -14.43 14.37
CA GLY A 272 -6.09 -13.46 14.97
C GLY A 272 -5.37 -12.13 15.20
N MET A 273 -5.80 -11.08 14.51
CA MET A 273 -5.16 -9.75 14.53
C MET A 273 -6.09 -8.70 15.11
N GLN A 274 -5.55 -7.79 15.90
CA GLN A 274 -6.23 -6.58 16.36
C GLN A 274 -5.29 -5.39 16.32
N ARG A 275 -5.77 -4.25 15.79
CA ARG A 275 -5.05 -2.97 15.84
C ARG A 275 -5.99 -1.87 16.32
N ARG A 276 -5.53 -1.08 17.29
CA ARG A 276 -6.13 0.20 17.67
C ARG A 276 -5.20 1.34 17.32
N HIS A 277 -5.73 2.38 16.70
CA HIS A 277 -4.95 3.53 16.27
C HIS A 277 -5.67 4.82 16.64
N THR A 278 -5.00 5.66 17.41
CA THR A 278 -5.51 6.98 17.83
C THR A 278 -4.61 8.05 17.24
N VAL A 279 -5.18 9.05 16.59
CA VAL A 279 -4.47 10.15 15.94
C VAL A 279 -5.02 11.48 16.43
N MET A 280 -4.13 12.38 16.83
CA MET A 280 -4.40 13.79 17.02
C MET A 280 -3.63 14.58 15.96
N GLU A 281 -4.34 15.40 15.18
CA GLU A 281 -3.74 16.20 14.11
C GLU A 281 -4.25 17.64 14.19
N GLY A 282 -3.35 18.60 13.93
CA GLY A 282 -3.74 19.99 13.83
C GLY A 282 -2.86 20.75 12.86
N GLU A 283 -3.43 21.79 12.28
CA GLU A 283 -2.74 22.73 11.41
C GLU A 283 -3.14 24.15 11.76
N TRP A 284 -2.15 25.00 11.90
CA TRP A 284 -2.35 26.43 12.05
C TRP A 284 -1.85 27.15 10.82
N ARG A 285 -2.74 27.86 10.13
CA ARG A 285 -2.49 28.61 8.89
C ARG A 285 -2.47 30.09 9.21
N LYS A 286 -1.30 30.70 9.19
CA LYS A 286 -1.16 32.14 9.38
C LYS A 286 -0.35 32.72 8.23
N GLY A 287 -0.96 33.58 7.44
CA GLY A 287 -0.18 34.43 6.53
C GLY A 287 0.82 35.29 7.34
N GLY A 288 2.08 35.09 7.16
CA GLY A 288 3.17 35.87 7.78
C GLY A 288 4.40 35.87 6.86
N ALA A 289 5.40 36.67 7.19
CA ALA A 289 6.56 36.85 6.31
C ALA A 289 7.42 35.58 6.12
N LEU A 290 7.38 34.66 7.09
CA LEU A 290 8.25 33.47 7.07
C LEU A 290 7.48 32.14 7.03
N LEU A 291 6.33 32.06 7.73
CA LEU A 291 5.62 30.82 7.95
C LEU A 291 4.21 30.89 7.37
N GLN A 292 3.91 29.98 6.44
CA GLN A 292 2.57 29.82 5.86
C GLN A 292 1.67 28.95 6.76
N ALA A 293 2.21 27.83 7.23
CA ALA A 293 1.47 26.91 8.09
C ALA A 293 2.41 26.14 9.02
N LEU A 294 1.89 25.76 10.18
CA LEU A 294 2.49 24.80 11.11
C LEU A 294 1.51 23.64 11.29
N LYS A 295 1.94 22.44 10.94
CA LYS A 295 1.16 21.20 11.11
C LYS A 295 1.83 20.31 12.14
N PHE A 296 1.03 19.67 13.00
CA PHE A 296 1.50 18.58 13.84
C PHE A 296 0.56 17.37 13.70
N GLN A 297 1.13 16.20 13.92
CA GLN A 297 0.39 14.95 13.99
C GLN A 297 1.06 14.07 15.07
N TRP A 298 0.24 13.56 15.99
CA TRP A 298 0.63 12.56 16.96
C TRP A 298 -0.23 11.33 16.76
N GLY A 299 0.38 10.14 16.74
CA GLY A 299 -0.28 8.86 16.60
C GLY A 299 0.14 7.90 17.71
N HIS A 300 -0.80 7.13 18.23
CA HIS A 300 -0.58 6.00 19.14
C HIS A 300 -1.19 4.75 18.53
N THR A 301 -0.38 3.70 18.41
CA THR A 301 -0.82 2.40 17.88
C THR A 301 -0.60 1.32 18.93
N GLN A 302 -1.60 0.46 19.08
CA GLN A 302 -1.53 -0.82 19.77
C GLN A 302 -1.92 -1.90 18.77
N TYR A 303 -1.03 -2.84 18.54
CA TYR A 303 -1.20 -3.95 17.62
C TYR A 303 -0.91 -5.26 18.35
N THR A 304 -1.77 -6.23 18.14
CA THR A 304 -1.58 -7.60 18.60
C THR A 304 -1.95 -8.55 17.47
N HIS A 305 -1.14 -9.57 17.27
CA HIS A 305 -1.56 -10.73 16.52
C HIS A 305 -1.12 -12.03 17.21
N THR A 306 -1.94 -13.04 17.08
CA THR A 306 -1.70 -14.35 17.66
C THR A 306 -1.94 -15.40 16.61
N GLU A 307 -0.99 -16.30 16.46
CA GLU A 307 -1.08 -17.49 15.62
C GLU A 307 -1.67 -18.63 16.44
N TYR A 308 -2.64 -19.32 15.86
CA TYR A 308 -3.36 -20.41 16.50
C TYR A 308 -3.19 -21.69 15.68
N PRO A 309 -2.27 -22.59 16.03
CA PRO A 309 -2.27 -23.95 15.52
C PRO A 309 -3.47 -24.72 16.10
N GLY A 310 -4.51 -24.89 15.29
CA GLY A 310 -5.83 -25.37 15.75
C GLY A 310 -6.47 -24.37 16.72
N GLU A 311 -6.80 -24.82 17.95
CA GLU A 311 -7.37 -23.96 19.00
C GLU A 311 -6.33 -23.48 20.03
N GLN A 312 -5.07 -23.89 19.89
CA GLN A 312 -4.02 -23.54 20.85
C GLN A 312 -3.41 -22.17 20.51
N VAL A 313 -2.95 -21.46 21.55
CA VAL A 313 -2.13 -20.26 21.37
C VAL A 313 -0.71 -20.70 21.02
N GLY A 314 -0.29 -20.38 19.80
CA GLY A 314 1.07 -20.59 19.30
C GLY A 314 1.96 -19.36 19.57
N THR A 315 2.34 -18.63 18.54
CA THR A 315 3.16 -17.43 18.66
C THR A 315 2.29 -16.19 18.77
N ARG A 316 2.70 -15.26 19.64
CA ARG A 316 2.03 -13.98 19.83
C ARG A 316 3.02 -12.82 19.65
N PHE A 317 2.59 -11.84 18.88
CA PHE A 317 3.29 -10.58 18.65
C PHE A 317 2.44 -9.40 19.12
N ASP A 318 3.00 -8.60 20.05
CA ASP A 318 2.40 -7.35 20.48
C ASP A 318 3.34 -6.20 20.09
N ASN A 319 2.82 -5.17 19.40
CA ASN A 319 3.58 -3.98 19.03
C ASN A 319 2.85 -2.73 19.49
N ALA A 320 3.47 -1.96 20.35
CA ALA A 320 2.93 -0.70 20.82
C ALA A 320 3.89 0.45 20.54
N GLY A 321 3.37 1.53 19.97
CA GLY A 321 4.22 2.63 19.54
C GLY A 321 3.56 3.98 19.49
N ASN A 322 4.40 5.02 19.44
CA ASN A 322 4.01 6.41 19.27
C ASN A 322 4.80 7.04 18.13
N ALA A 323 4.14 7.90 17.38
CA ALA A 323 4.74 8.75 16.35
C ALA A 323 4.35 10.20 16.60
N LEU A 324 5.31 11.11 16.49
CA LEU A 324 5.08 12.56 16.49
C LEU A 324 5.76 13.15 15.25
N ARG A 325 5.03 13.97 14.52
CA ARG A 325 5.51 14.69 13.36
C ARG A 325 5.09 16.15 13.45
N VAL A 326 6.02 17.06 13.20
CA VAL A 326 5.78 18.51 13.15
C VAL A 326 6.38 19.05 11.87
N GLU A 327 5.61 19.83 11.12
CA GLU A 327 6.01 20.43 9.84
C GLU A 327 5.74 21.95 9.86
N ALA A 328 6.75 22.69 9.50
CA ALA A 328 6.68 24.12 9.24
C ALA A 328 6.74 24.36 7.74
N ARG A 329 5.62 24.80 7.13
CA ARG A 329 5.58 25.22 5.74
C ARG A 329 6.01 26.67 5.63
N GLN A 330 6.98 26.92 4.80
CA GLN A 330 7.52 28.25 4.55
C GLN A 330 6.57 29.06 3.65
N GLN A 331 6.52 30.38 3.90
CA GLN A 331 5.87 31.30 2.99
C GLN A 331 6.66 31.33 1.67
N ALA A 332 5.96 31.25 0.56
CA ALA A 332 6.58 31.38 -0.76
C ALA A 332 7.28 32.73 -0.89
N ARG A 333 8.59 32.69 -1.17
CA ARG A 333 9.45 33.87 -1.22
C ARG A 333 9.92 34.13 -2.66
N ALA A 334 9.61 35.30 -3.16
CA ALA A 334 10.16 35.76 -4.43
C ALA A 334 11.66 36.11 -4.25
N LEU A 335 12.51 35.54 -5.13
CA LEU A 335 13.96 35.78 -5.17
C LEU A 335 14.36 36.70 -6.31
N GLY A 336 13.37 37.31 -6.99
CA GLY A 336 13.57 38.16 -8.19
C GLY A 336 13.56 37.39 -9.51
N GLN A 337 13.42 38.07 -10.63
CA GLN A 337 13.49 37.52 -12.00
C GLN A 337 12.57 36.31 -12.25
N GLY A 338 11.38 36.26 -11.64
CA GLY A 338 10.43 35.15 -11.80
C GLY A 338 10.79 33.88 -11.01
N LEU A 339 11.76 33.97 -10.09
CA LEU A 339 12.13 32.87 -9.19
C LEU A 339 11.32 32.95 -7.89
N GLN A 340 10.77 31.84 -7.46
CA GLN A 340 10.04 31.71 -6.19
C GLN A 340 10.52 30.46 -5.45
N LEU A 341 10.87 30.63 -4.19
CA LEU A 341 11.26 29.52 -3.30
C LEU A 341 10.15 29.27 -2.29
N ASP A 342 9.72 28.05 -2.16
CA ASP A 342 8.88 27.56 -1.08
C ASP A 342 9.36 26.17 -0.60
N GLY A 343 8.83 25.70 0.53
CA GLY A 343 9.23 24.41 1.02
C GLY A 343 8.68 24.10 2.41
N VAL A 344 9.12 22.98 2.94
CA VAL A 344 8.80 22.48 4.26
C VAL A 344 10.06 22.06 5.00
N VAL A 345 10.07 22.32 6.30
CA VAL A 345 11.05 21.79 7.26
C VAL A 345 10.27 21.08 8.35
N GLY A 346 10.72 19.93 8.81
CA GLY A 346 10.01 19.19 9.84
C GLY A 346 10.88 18.31 10.71
N LEU A 347 10.27 17.91 11.83
CA LEU A 347 10.80 16.98 12.81
C LEU A 347 9.87 15.76 12.87
N GLN A 348 10.45 14.60 13.07
CA GLN A 348 9.71 13.35 13.28
C GLN A 348 10.37 12.56 14.41
N ARG A 349 9.55 12.00 15.28
CA ARG A 349 9.99 11.04 16.30
C ARG A 349 9.05 9.86 16.31
N GLU A 350 9.61 8.67 16.24
CA GLU A 350 8.89 7.40 16.29
C GLU A 350 9.54 6.48 17.31
N GLY A 351 8.72 5.66 17.95
CA GLY A 351 9.22 4.64 18.85
C GLY A 351 8.18 3.57 19.05
N ASN A 352 8.61 2.32 18.97
CA ASN A 352 7.78 1.16 19.23
C ASN A 352 8.53 0.11 20.05
N ARG A 353 7.75 -0.73 20.70
CA ARG A 353 8.20 -1.93 21.41
C ARG A 353 7.44 -3.12 20.84
N LEU A 354 8.18 -4.03 20.24
CA LEU A 354 7.72 -5.34 19.79
C LEU A 354 7.98 -6.36 20.89
N THR A 355 6.97 -7.16 21.23
CA THR A 355 7.12 -8.34 22.09
C THR A 355 6.75 -9.55 21.24
N ALA A 356 7.65 -10.54 21.13
CA ALA A 356 7.43 -11.79 20.43
C ALA A 356 7.54 -12.93 21.46
N GLN A 357 6.51 -13.78 21.54
CA GLN A 357 6.41 -14.88 22.51
C GLN A 357 5.82 -16.11 21.85
N GLY A 358 6.41 -17.26 22.07
CA GLY A 358 5.99 -18.54 21.52
C GLY A 358 7.18 -19.34 20.96
N ALA A 359 6.94 -20.62 20.67
CA ALA A 359 7.99 -21.54 20.20
C ALA A 359 8.54 -21.12 18.82
N GLU A 360 7.69 -20.55 17.97
CA GLU A 360 8.02 -20.13 16.61
C GLU A 360 8.43 -18.65 16.50
N ALA A 361 8.59 -17.93 17.63
CA ALA A 361 9.13 -16.60 17.63
C ALA A 361 10.58 -16.61 17.13
N PHE A 362 10.79 -16.28 15.85
CA PHE A 362 12.12 -16.25 15.23
C PHE A 362 12.90 -14.97 15.53
N VAL A 363 12.28 -13.99 16.18
CA VAL A 363 12.86 -12.71 16.60
C VAL A 363 12.71 -12.52 18.10
N PRO A 364 13.66 -11.82 18.78
CA PRO A 364 13.47 -11.43 20.17
C PRO A 364 12.47 -10.29 20.31
N SER A 365 11.97 -10.08 21.52
CA SER A 365 11.36 -8.79 21.84
C SER A 365 12.35 -7.66 21.57
N SER A 366 11.88 -6.57 20.98
CA SER A 366 12.74 -5.47 20.53
C SER A 366 12.16 -4.10 20.84
N ARG A 367 13.01 -3.09 20.81
CA ARG A 367 12.63 -1.68 20.87
C ARG A 367 13.34 -0.92 19.77
N THR A 368 12.55 -0.24 18.93
CA THR A 368 13.07 0.67 17.91
C THR A 368 12.68 2.10 18.23
N GLN A 369 13.62 3.03 18.17
CA GLN A 369 13.38 4.46 18.33
C GLN A 369 14.09 5.22 17.22
N SER A 370 13.40 6.19 16.61
CA SER A 370 13.99 7.09 15.62
C SER A 370 13.61 8.54 15.89
N SER A 371 14.53 9.44 15.56
CA SER A 371 14.29 10.88 15.54
C SER A 371 14.92 11.46 14.29
N ALA A 372 14.17 12.27 13.56
CA ALA A 372 14.58 12.78 12.27
C ALA A 372 14.36 14.29 12.12
N LEU A 373 15.26 14.93 11.39
CA LEU A 373 15.09 16.25 10.80
C LEU A 373 15.02 16.09 9.28
N PHE A 374 14.05 16.74 8.64
CA PHE A 374 13.89 16.68 7.20
C PHE A 374 13.48 18.01 6.60
N THR A 375 13.76 18.17 5.31
CA THR A 375 13.33 19.32 4.51
C THR A 375 13.07 18.92 3.07
N LEU A 376 12.17 19.65 2.42
CA LEU A 376 11.98 19.68 0.98
C LEU A 376 11.84 21.14 0.58
N GLN A 377 12.69 21.60 -0.32
CA GLN A 377 12.71 22.95 -0.87
C GLN A 377 12.43 22.90 -2.36
N THR A 378 11.55 23.77 -2.86
CA THR A 378 11.19 23.84 -4.28
C THR A 378 11.42 25.26 -4.80
N LEU A 379 12.32 25.37 -5.77
CA LEU A 379 12.55 26.58 -6.54
C LEU A 379 11.69 26.54 -7.79
N LYS A 380 10.69 27.40 -7.86
CA LYS A 380 9.85 27.60 -9.03
C LYS A 380 10.53 28.61 -9.96
N THR A 381 10.58 28.28 -11.24
CA THR A 381 11.19 29.09 -12.30
C THR A 381 10.18 29.29 -13.43
N ALA A 382 10.47 30.17 -14.38
CA ALA A 382 9.63 30.36 -15.57
C ALA A 382 9.52 29.11 -16.46
N TRP A 383 10.47 28.17 -16.36
CA TRP A 383 10.50 26.96 -17.19
C TRP A 383 10.09 25.67 -16.45
N GLY A 384 9.92 25.73 -15.13
CA GLY A 384 9.58 24.54 -14.33
C GLY A 384 10.03 24.65 -12.88
N HIS A 385 10.36 23.51 -12.26
CA HIS A 385 10.68 23.43 -10.83
C HIS A 385 11.96 22.65 -10.59
N ILE A 386 12.74 23.08 -9.59
CA ILE A 386 13.85 22.32 -9.02
C ILE A 386 13.51 22.05 -7.56
N SER A 387 13.50 20.80 -7.17
CA SER A 387 13.20 20.37 -5.79
C SER A 387 14.42 19.70 -5.17
N ALA A 388 14.80 20.11 -3.96
CA ALA A 388 15.87 19.50 -3.18
C ALA A 388 15.31 19.02 -1.84
N ALA A 389 15.58 17.76 -1.48
CA ALA A 389 15.19 17.17 -0.22
C ALA A 389 16.40 16.67 0.55
N ALA A 390 16.35 16.77 1.87
CA ALA A 390 17.34 16.18 2.77
C ALA A 390 16.67 15.65 4.03
N ARG A 391 17.23 14.56 4.56
CA ARG A 391 16.80 13.94 5.81
C ARG A 391 18.00 13.38 6.55
N THR A 392 18.02 13.56 7.87
CA THR A 392 18.95 12.90 8.78
C THR A 392 18.16 12.28 9.93
N GLU A 393 18.56 11.08 10.33
CA GLU A 393 17.90 10.35 11.40
C GLU A 393 18.93 9.86 12.42
N GLY A 394 18.51 9.76 13.71
CA GLY A 394 19.15 8.93 14.70
C GLY A 394 18.24 7.74 15.01
N VAL A 395 18.72 6.53 14.78
CA VAL A 395 17.95 5.28 14.96
C VAL A 395 18.63 4.40 16.01
N VAL A 396 17.87 3.94 16.98
CA VAL A 396 18.30 2.97 18.00
C VAL A 396 17.43 1.73 17.85
N VAL A 397 18.06 0.56 17.68
CA VAL A 397 17.41 -0.75 17.63
C VAL A 397 18.03 -1.61 18.72
N ALA A 398 17.20 -2.11 19.63
CA ALA A 398 17.66 -2.92 20.76
C ALA A 398 16.85 -4.22 20.86
N SER A 399 17.54 -5.35 21.00
CA SER A 399 16.94 -6.58 21.51
C SER A 399 16.77 -6.44 23.03
N LEU A 400 15.63 -6.93 23.53
CA LEU A 400 15.29 -6.86 24.94
C LEU A 400 15.57 -8.20 25.63
N ASP A 401 15.53 -8.20 26.97
CA ASP A 401 15.74 -9.40 27.76
C ASP A 401 14.81 -10.53 27.30
N HIS A 402 15.38 -11.70 27.12
CA HIS A 402 14.71 -12.93 26.73
C HIS A 402 15.12 -14.07 27.66
N THR A 403 14.25 -15.07 27.81
CA THR A 403 14.55 -16.26 28.67
C THR A 403 15.69 -17.10 28.11
N ASP A 404 15.87 -17.10 26.78
CA ASP A 404 16.98 -17.77 26.08
C ASP A 404 18.00 -16.72 25.59
N LEU A 405 18.93 -16.35 26.44
CA LEU A 405 19.99 -15.38 26.13
C LEU A 405 21.07 -15.95 25.18
N THR A 406 21.16 -17.27 25.00
CA THR A 406 22.04 -17.89 24.02
C THR A 406 21.51 -17.71 22.61
N ARG A 407 20.20 -17.82 22.45
CA ARG A 407 19.51 -17.59 21.17
C ARG A 407 19.35 -16.10 20.87
N PHE A 408 18.99 -15.31 21.86
CA PHE A 408 18.68 -13.90 21.72
C PHE A 408 19.47 -13.05 22.75
N PRO A 409 20.72 -12.69 22.44
CA PRO A 409 21.49 -11.82 23.35
C PRO A 409 20.89 -10.42 23.39
N THR A 410 20.92 -9.79 24.57
CA THR A 410 20.54 -8.39 24.75
C THR A 410 21.59 -7.48 24.15
N GLU A 411 21.23 -6.71 23.16
CA GLU A 411 22.14 -5.81 22.43
C GLU A 411 21.42 -4.54 21.96
N GLU A 412 22.15 -3.43 21.89
CA GLU A 412 21.67 -2.17 21.34
C GLU A 412 22.57 -1.70 20.19
N LYS A 413 21.96 -1.37 19.06
CA LYS A 413 22.61 -0.82 17.87
C LYS A 413 22.14 0.60 17.61
N ARG A 414 23.08 1.46 17.21
CA ARG A 414 22.82 2.87 16.89
C ARG A 414 23.26 3.17 15.49
N PHE A 415 22.40 3.83 14.71
CA PHE A 415 22.63 4.19 13.33
C PHE A 415 22.28 5.68 13.11
N THR A 416 22.97 6.31 12.16
CA THR A 416 22.68 7.68 11.75
C THR A 416 22.56 7.73 10.21
N PRO A 417 21.41 7.29 9.64
CA PRO A 417 21.20 7.37 8.20
C PRO A 417 20.98 8.81 7.76
N HIS A 418 21.58 9.15 6.60
CA HIS A 418 21.40 10.40 5.89
C HIS A 418 20.83 10.13 4.52
N SER A 419 20.03 11.04 3.99
CA SER A 419 19.46 10.92 2.65
C SER A 419 19.32 12.30 2.04
N VAL A 420 19.63 12.39 0.74
CA VAL A 420 19.47 13.61 -0.05
C VAL A 420 18.87 13.26 -1.41
N ALA A 421 18.09 14.18 -1.98
CA ALA A 421 17.53 14.00 -3.32
C ALA A 421 17.38 15.34 -4.02
N LEU A 422 17.56 15.31 -5.34
CA LEU A 422 17.36 16.43 -6.24
C LEU A 422 16.38 16.02 -7.34
N GLY A 423 15.38 16.84 -7.60
CA GLY A 423 14.43 16.66 -8.68
C GLY A 423 14.33 17.87 -9.57
N VAL A 424 14.20 17.65 -10.86
CA VAL A 424 13.97 18.69 -11.85
C VAL A 424 12.71 18.34 -12.63
N LEU A 425 11.81 19.30 -12.76
CA LEU A 425 10.64 19.22 -13.61
C LEU A 425 10.69 20.38 -14.60
N ARG A 426 10.73 20.09 -15.88
CA ARG A 426 10.62 21.07 -16.95
C ARG A 426 9.25 20.95 -17.61
N ASN A 427 8.52 22.06 -17.63
CA ASN A 427 7.18 22.09 -18.19
C ASN A 427 7.20 22.83 -19.54
N PHE A 428 6.77 22.13 -20.58
CA PHE A 428 6.52 22.68 -21.93
C PHE A 428 5.02 22.76 -22.25
N ARG A 429 4.17 22.46 -21.24
CA ARG A 429 2.72 22.51 -21.39
C ARG A 429 2.24 23.95 -21.48
N GLN A 430 1.29 24.21 -22.35
CA GLN A 430 0.75 25.53 -22.64
C GLN A 430 -0.77 25.54 -22.60
N GLY A 431 -1.34 26.72 -22.34
CA GLY A 431 -2.77 26.97 -22.28
C GLY A 431 -3.46 26.37 -21.05
N GLU A 432 -4.74 26.67 -20.89
CA GLU A 432 -5.57 26.16 -19.78
C GLU A 432 -5.68 24.64 -19.80
N ALA A 433 -5.69 24.00 -20.97
CA ALA A 433 -5.73 22.53 -21.11
C ALA A 433 -4.43 21.82 -20.72
N GLN A 434 -3.35 22.56 -20.40
CA GLN A 434 -2.03 22.02 -20.06
C GLN A 434 -1.50 21.03 -21.12
N ASN A 435 -1.69 21.35 -22.40
CA ASN A 435 -1.20 20.53 -23.52
C ASN A 435 0.30 20.70 -23.70
N GLY A 436 0.98 19.64 -24.10
CA GLY A 436 2.42 19.63 -24.38
C GLY A 436 3.19 18.62 -23.53
N TRP A 437 4.49 18.73 -23.53
CA TRP A 437 5.41 17.85 -22.83
C TRP A 437 5.74 18.37 -21.43
N GLN A 438 5.98 17.42 -20.54
CA GLN A 438 6.59 17.63 -19.23
C GLN A 438 7.73 16.62 -19.08
N LEU A 439 8.92 17.09 -18.74
CA LEU A 439 10.08 16.23 -18.50
C LEU A 439 10.43 16.27 -17.02
N THR A 440 10.80 15.13 -16.47
CA THR A 440 11.22 14.96 -15.07
C THR A 440 12.53 14.23 -14.99
N SER A 441 13.36 14.59 -14.02
CA SER A 441 14.57 13.85 -13.66
C SER A 441 14.76 13.91 -12.15
N ASN A 442 15.09 12.80 -11.52
CA ASN A 442 15.33 12.70 -10.07
C ASN A 442 16.62 11.95 -9.82
N LEU A 443 17.42 12.47 -8.91
CA LEU A 443 18.61 11.80 -8.38
C LEU A 443 18.49 11.75 -6.86
N GLY A 444 18.58 10.55 -6.27
CA GLY A 444 18.52 10.34 -4.83
C GLY A 444 19.71 9.52 -4.35
N TRP A 445 20.21 9.85 -3.18
CA TRP A 445 21.10 9.00 -2.40
C TRP A 445 20.47 8.84 -1.01
N SER A 446 20.21 7.61 -0.62
CA SER A 446 19.46 7.30 0.60
C SER A 446 20.12 6.20 1.39
N GLN A 447 20.01 6.30 2.71
CA GLN A 447 20.45 5.29 3.66
C GLN A 447 19.28 4.85 4.53
N ARG A 448 19.22 3.56 4.88
CA ARG A 448 18.25 2.97 5.80
C ARG A 448 18.97 2.19 6.89
N ALA A 449 18.55 2.34 8.14
CA ALA A 449 19.00 1.47 9.22
C ALA A 449 18.41 0.06 9.06
N PRO A 450 19.16 -1.00 9.37
CA PRO A 450 18.62 -2.34 9.48
C PRO A 450 17.48 -2.41 10.48
N LYS A 451 16.52 -3.31 10.25
CA LYS A 451 15.41 -3.60 11.16
C LYS A 451 15.84 -4.61 12.23
N ASP A 452 15.05 -4.72 13.27
CA ASP A 452 15.27 -5.63 14.38
C ASP A 452 15.40 -7.09 13.92
N TYR A 453 14.56 -7.58 13.00
CA TYR A 453 14.68 -8.93 12.46
C TYR A 453 15.91 -9.12 11.56
N GLU A 454 16.32 -8.08 10.80
CA GLU A 454 17.54 -8.11 9.99
C GLU A 454 18.80 -8.21 10.88
N LEU A 455 18.71 -7.70 12.13
CA LEU A 455 19.81 -7.72 13.12
C LEU A 455 19.76 -8.95 14.02
N PHE A 456 18.58 -9.33 14.50
CA PHE A 456 18.44 -10.19 15.67
C PHE A 456 17.61 -11.46 15.44
N ALA A 457 17.12 -11.73 14.22
CA ALA A 457 16.43 -13.00 13.94
C ALA A 457 17.35 -14.19 14.28
N ASN A 458 16.83 -15.22 14.90
CA ASN A 458 17.53 -16.49 15.14
C ASN A 458 16.52 -17.59 15.49
N GLY A 459 15.78 -18.08 14.49
CA GLY A 459 14.76 -19.08 14.76
C GLY A 459 14.04 -19.61 13.54
N PRO A 460 13.19 -20.64 13.74
CA PRO A 460 12.34 -21.16 12.70
C PRO A 460 11.30 -20.11 12.29
N HIS A 461 11.07 -19.99 10.99
CA HIS A 461 10.08 -19.12 10.38
C HIS A 461 9.13 -19.95 9.54
N ALA A 462 7.98 -20.31 10.10
CA ALA A 462 7.04 -21.25 9.52
C ALA A 462 6.48 -20.78 8.17
N ALA A 463 6.16 -19.49 8.04
CA ALA A 463 5.65 -18.90 6.78
C ALA A 463 6.58 -19.12 5.57
N THR A 464 7.88 -19.25 5.79
CA THR A 464 8.88 -19.49 4.75
C THR A 464 9.43 -20.92 4.76
N GLY A 465 9.20 -21.68 5.82
CA GLY A 465 9.74 -23.02 6.02
C GLY A 465 11.27 -23.02 6.17
N THR A 466 11.83 -21.96 6.78
CA THR A 466 13.28 -21.74 6.91
C THR A 466 13.67 -21.47 8.35
N TYR A 467 14.95 -21.60 8.65
CA TYR A 467 15.55 -21.05 9.86
C TYR A 467 16.27 -19.74 9.52
N GLU A 468 15.80 -18.63 10.06
CA GLU A 468 16.33 -17.31 9.71
C GLU A 468 17.28 -16.77 10.78
N GLN A 469 18.40 -16.19 10.31
CA GLN A 469 19.42 -15.57 11.15
C GLN A 469 19.66 -14.12 10.74
N GLY A 470 19.64 -13.21 11.71
CA GLY A 470 20.03 -11.82 11.56
C GLY A 470 21.57 -11.68 11.53
N ASP A 471 22.04 -10.53 11.07
CA ASP A 471 23.45 -10.15 11.19
C ASP A 471 23.61 -8.96 12.14
N HIS A 472 24.10 -9.22 13.34
CA HIS A 472 24.39 -8.20 14.35
C HIS A 472 25.41 -7.14 13.90
N ARG A 473 26.17 -7.40 12.83
CA ARG A 473 27.17 -6.48 12.25
C ARG A 473 26.64 -5.76 11.04
N SER A 474 25.37 -5.97 10.70
CA SER A 474 24.75 -5.34 9.54
C SER A 474 24.91 -3.82 9.56
N ALA A 475 25.36 -3.26 8.44
CA ALA A 475 25.56 -1.84 8.26
C ALA A 475 24.33 -1.18 7.62
N LEU A 476 24.35 0.17 7.56
CA LEU A 476 23.32 0.93 6.83
C LEU A 476 23.15 0.40 5.40
N GLU A 477 21.92 0.14 5.00
CA GLU A 477 21.58 -0.05 3.59
C GLU A 477 21.78 1.28 2.84
N LYS A 478 22.39 1.24 1.64
CA LYS A 478 22.78 2.43 0.90
C LYS A 478 22.38 2.30 -0.57
N ALA A 479 21.55 3.22 -1.05
CA ALA A 479 21.06 3.24 -2.41
C ALA A 479 21.36 4.58 -3.11
N THR A 480 21.72 4.51 -4.38
CA THR A 480 21.69 5.64 -5.32
C THR A 480 20.64 5.35 -6.37
N GLN A 481 19.71 6.28 -6.57
CA GLN A 481 18.56 6.13 -7.46
C GLN A 481 18.54 7.26 -8.47
N PHE A 482 18.29 6.92 -9.72
CA PHE A 482 18.13 7.88 -10.81
C PHE A 482 16.91 7.52 -11.63
N ASP A 483 16.03 8.53 -11.84
CA ASP A 483 14.85 8.41 -12.67
C ASP A 483 14.87 9.49 -13.74
N VAL A 484 14.40 9.14 -14.93
CA VAL A 484 14.07 10.12 -15.98
C VAL A 484 12.71 9.78 -16.57
N GLY A 485 11.87 10.80 -16.71
CA GLY A 485 10.49 10.61 -17.20
C GLY A 485 10.09 11.70 -18.21
N GLY A 486 9.18 11.32 -19.11
CA GLY A 486 8.50 12.20 -20.01
C GLY A 486 6.99 11.95 -19.96
N ALA A 487 6.21 13.02 -19.84
CA ALA A 487 4.76 12.96 -19.92
C ALA A 487 4.27 13.96 -20.96
N TRP A 488 3.37 13.51 -21.83
CA TRP A 488 2.74 14.32 -22.86
C TRP A 488 1.23 14.31 -22.69
N LYS A 489 0.59 15.44 -22.96
CA LYS A 489 -0.86 15.57 -22.95
C LYS A 489 -1.32 16.40 -24.14
N ALA A 490 -2.42 15.98 -24.79
CA ALA A 490 -3.11 16.77 -25.80
C ALA A 490 -4.61 16.49 -25.70
N GLY A 491 -5.36 17.43 -25.13
CA GLY A 491 -6.79 17.24 -24.86
C GLY A 491 -7.03 16.00 -23.98
N PRO A 492 -7.82 15.01 -24.50
CA PRO A 492 -8.13 13.78 -23.77
C PRO A 492 -7.00 12.74 -23.84
N HIS A 493 -5.98 12.96 -24.68
CA HIS A 493 -4.87 12.02 -24.86
C HIS A 493 -3.75 12.31 -23.87
N ALA A 494 -3.14 11.27 -23.36
CA ALA A 494 -1.99 11.37 -22.49
C ALA A 494 -1.03 10.21 -22.74
N PHE A 495 0.26 10.46 -22.61
CA PHE A 495 1.33 9.47 -22.64
C PHE A 495 2.33 9.78 -21.56
N GLY A 496 2.85 8.74 -20.92
CA GLY A 496 3.89 8.85 -19.90
C GLY A 496 4.86 7.69 -19.99
N VAL A 497 6.14 7.96 -19.86
CA VAL A 497 7.19 6.96 -19.76
C VAL A 497 8.19 7.40 -18.69
N THR A 498 8.65 6.45 -17.87
CA THR A 498 9.69 6.68 -16.86
C THR A 498 10.66 5.50 -16.89
N GLY A 499 11.94 5.79 -17.11
CA GLY A 499 13.04 4.86 -16.90
C GLY A 499 13.68 5.11 -15.54
N PHE A 500 14.13 4.06 -14.88
CA PHE A 500 14.79 4.17 -13.58
C PHE A 500 15.95 3.19 -13.42
N VAL A 501 16.90 3.56 -12.59
CA VAL A 501 17.96 2.70 -12.08
C VAL A 501 18.18 2.98 -10.60
N SER A 502 18.27 1.90 -9.80
CA SER A 502 18.63 1.96 -8.38
C SER A 502 19.82 1.03 -8.15
N ARG A 503 20.91 1.56 -7.63
CA ARG A 503 22.11 0.80 -7.28
C ARG A 503 22.32 0.85 -5.78
N PHE A 504 22.38 -0.34 -5.18
CA PHE A 504 22.67 -0.51 -3.77
C PHE A 504 24.15 -0.87 -3.60
N ALA A 505 24.85 -0.08 -2.82
CA ALA A 505 26.20 -0.43 -2.35
C ALA A 505 26.13 -1.44 -1.20
N ASN A 506 25.03 -1.41 -0.46
CA ASN A 506 24.66 -2.39 0.56
C ASN A 506 23.13 -2.56 0.50
N TYR A 507 22.65 -3.75 0.16
CA TYR A 507 21.26 -4.19 0.11
C TYR A 507 21.12 -5.36 1.06
N VAL A 508 20.35 -5.21 2.14
CA VAL A 508 20.15 -6.28 3.11
C VAL A 508 19.23 -7.33 2.49
N SER A 509 19.76 -8.51 2.26
CA SER A 509 19.08 -9.62 1.59
C SER A 509 19.20 -10.89 2.40
N LEU A 510 18.14 -11.70 2.40
CA LEU A 510 18.12 -13.02 3.02
C LEU A 510 18.77 -14.02 2.07
N GLN A 511 19.91 -14.60 2.46
CA GLN A 511 20.76 -15.46 1.63
C GLN A 511 20.84 -16.87 2.23
N PRO A 512 20.78 -17.94 1.41
CA PRO A 512 20.96 -19.31 1.88
C PRO A 512 22.40 -19.55 2.30
N THR A 513 22.62 -20.14 3.47
CA THR A 513 23.97 -20.50 3.97
C THR A 513 24.44 -21.85 3.48
N GLY A 514 23.54 -22.72 3.02
CA GLY A 514 23.79 -24.12 2.70
C GLY A 514 23.75 -25.07 3.91
N GLU A 515 23.55 -24.53 5.11
CA GLU A 515 23.38 -25.29 6.36
C GLU A 515 21.91 -25.67 6.60
N PHE A 516 21.70 -26.62 7.49
CA PHE A 516 20.37 -27.01 7.99
C PHE A 516 20.37 -27.03 9.50
N LYS A 517 19.27 -26.56 10.09
CA LYS A 517 18.99 -26.60 11.54
C LYS A 517 17.64 -27.23 11.79
N ASP A 518 17.45 -27.76 12.98
CA ASP A 518 16.12 -28.08 13.49
C ASP A 518 15.45 -26.84 14.12
N ALA A 519 14.20 -26.99 14.58
CA ALA A 519 13.47 -25.88 15.20
C ALA A 519 14.12 -25.37 16.51
N SER A 520 14.94 -26.18 17.18
CA SER A 520 15.69 -25.77 18.39
C SER A 520 16.94 -24.94 18.05
N GLY A 521 17.35 -24.90 16.77
CA GLY A 521 18.56 -24.23 16.31
C GLY A 521 19.81 -25.09 16.30
N ALA A 522 19.68 -26.40 16.56
CA ALA A 522 20.79 -27.34 16.45
C ALA A 522 21.09 -27.65 14.96
N LEU A 523 22.36 -27.73 14.61
CA LEU A 523 22.78 -28.14 13.27
C LEU A 523 22.39 -29.60 13.02
N VAL A 524 21.74 -29.86 11.88
CA VAL A 524 21.32 -31.20 11.45
C VAL A 524 21.79 -31.48 10.04
N SER A 525 21.78 -32.76 9.65
CA SER A 525 22.17 -33.15 8.31
C SER A 525 21.14 -32.78 7.25
N ALA A 526 21.56 -32.64 5.99
CA ALA A 526 20.65 -32.38 4.86
C ALA A 526 19.62 -33.50 4.63
N THR A 527 19.73 -34.65 5.29
CA THR A 527 18.82 -35.79 5.20
C THR A 527 17.89 -35.92 6.41
N SER A 528 18.03 -35.05 7.42
CA SER A 528 17.15 -35.06 8.61
C SER A 528 15.69 -34.72 8.23
N SER A 529 14.71 -35.37 8.87
CA SER A 529 13.30 -35.18 8.59
C SER A 529 12.76 -33.83 9.12
N ASP A 530 13.42 -33.27 10.11
CA ASP A 530 13.07 -32.04 10.83
C ASP A 530 13.95 -30.83 10.44
N ARG A 531 14.72 -30.99 9.33
CA ARG A 531 15.62 -29.94 8.84
C ARG A 531 14.87 -28.72 8.30
N LEU A 532 15.35 -27.56 8.67
CA LEU A 532 15.00 -26.28 8.07
C LEU A 532 16.25 -25.70 7.36
N PRO A 533 16.18 -25.31 6.10
CA PRO A 533 17.31 -24.64 5.44
C PRO A 533 17.58 -23.30 6.14
N VAL A 534 18.87 -23.04 6.41
CA VAL A 534 19.30 -21.83 7.11
C VAL A 534 19.50 -20.69 6.12
N TYR A 535 18.85 -19.56 6.39
CA TYR A 535 19.03 -18.31 5.67
C TYR A 535 19.54 -17.24 6.62
N GLN A 536 20.48 -16.41 6.14
CA GLN A 536 21.06 -15.32 6.92
C GLN A 536 20.85 -13.99 6.21
N TYR A 537 20.52 -12.96 6.97
CA TYR A 537 20.50 -11.59 6.47
C TYR A 537 21.93 -11.12 6.21
N GLU A 538 22.20 -10.69 5.00
CA GLU A 538 23.53 -10.27 4.54
C GLU A 538 23.42 -9.01 3.67
N GLY A 539 24.41 -8.14 3.78
CA GLY A 539 24.53 -6.96 2.94
C GLY A 539 25.21 -7.30 1.61
N VAL A 540 24.49 -7.24 0.49
CA VAL A 540 25.00 -7.49 -0.86
C VAL A 540 24.94 -6.22 -1.71
N GLN A 541 25.74 -6.17 -2.79
CA GLN A 541 25.55 -5.17 -3.83
C GLN A 541 24.38 -5.57 -4.72
N ALA A 542 23.48 -4.63 -5.03
CA ALA A 542 22.32 -4.92 -5.87
C ALA A 542 22.06 -3.82 -6.89
N ARG A 543 21.40 -4.17 -7.99
CA ARG A 543 20.97 -3.24 -9.03
C ARG A 543 19.57 -3.56 -9.49
N PHE A 544 18.72 -2.52 -9.53
CA PHE A 544 17.38 -2.57 -10.10
C PHE A 544 17.32 -1.63 -11.29
N VAL A 545 16.80 -2.08 -12.41
CA VAL A 545 16.61 -1.29 -13.64
C VAL A 545 15.26 -1.58 -14.21
N GLY A 546 14.54 -0.55 -14.66
CA GLY A 546 13.22 -0.77 -15.23
C GLY A 546 12.67 0.40 -16.00
N VAL A 547 11.50 0.15 -16.59
CA VAL A 547 10.72 1.13 -17.33
C VAL A 547 9.24 0.96 -16.99
N GLU A 548 8.54 2.08 -16.89
CA GLU A 548 7.11 2.19 -16.65
C GLU A 548 6.52 3.08 -17.75
N THR A 549 5.43 2.64 -18.38
CA THR A 549 4.77 3.38 -19.46
C THR A 549 3.26 3.35 -19.27
N THR A 550 2.63 4.49 -19.56
CA THR A 550 1.16 4.63 -19.61
C THR A 550 0.76 5.41 -20.84
N ALA A 551 -0.40 5.06 -21.42
CA ALA A 551 -1.03 5.88 -22.44
C ALA A 551 -2.54 5.89 -22.25
N LYS A 552 -3.17 7.02 -22.52
CA LYS A 552 -4.63 7.16 -22.61
C LYS A 552 -4.97 7.79 -23.92
N LEU A 553 -5.79 7.11 -24.69
CA LEU A 553 -6.19 7.51 -26.04
C LEU A 553 -7.71 7.56 -26.12
N ARG A 554 -8.30 8.69 -26.45
CA ARG A 554 -9.71 8.82 -26.75
C ARG A 554 -9.96 8.22 -28.13
N MET A 555 -10.71 7.12 -28.20
CA MET A 555 -11.04 6.42 -29.44
C MET A 555 -12.34 6.94 -30.04
N VAL A 556 -13.36 7.18 -29.19
CA VAL A 556 -14.70 7.65 -29.60
C VAL A 556 -15.12 8.79 -28.68
N GLY A 557 -15.78 9.78 -29.24
CA GLY A 557 -16.39 10.90 -28.51
C GLY A 557 -15.46 12.10 -28.28
N GLY A 558 -15.88 13.28 -28.78
CA GLY A 558 -15.14 14.52 -28.70
C GLY A 558 -14.25 14.81 -29.93
N GLN A 559 -13.88 16.07 -30.09
CA GLN A 559 -13.24 16.59 -31.32
C GLN A 559 -11.88 15.96 -31.69
N GLN A 560 -11.20 15.34 -30.71
CA GLN A 560 -9.86 14.78 -30.88
C GLN A 560 -9.85 13.24 -30.82
N ALA A 561 -11.00 12.58 -30.96
CA ALA A 561 -11.08 11.12 -30.95
C ALA A 561 -10.51 10.52 -32.24
N PHE A 562 -9.79 9.39 -32.10
CA PHE A 562 -9.13 8.72 -33.24
C PHE A 562 -10.10 8.13 -34.26
N TRP A 563 -11.22 7.53 -33.84
CA TRP A 563 -12.16 6.85 -34.73
C TRP A 563 -13.31 7.75 -35.12
N THR A 564 -13.97 8.39 -34.19
CA THR A 564 -15.08 9.29 -34.44
C THR A 564 -15.28 10.30 -33.31
N SER A 565 -15.53 11.55 -33.68
CA SER A 565 -15.90 12.60 -32.76
C SER A 565 -17.34 12.50 -32.25
N ASN A 566 -18.17 11.65 -32.88
CA ASN A 566 -19.57 11.49 -32.50
C ASN A 566 -19.68 10.82 -31.11
N ALA A 567 -20.23 11.55 -30.16
CA ALA A 567 -20.43 11.11 -28.76
C ALA A 567 -21.84 10.52 -28.53
N ALA A 568 -22.67 10.30 -29.57
CA ALA A 568 -24.02 9.77 -29.39
C ALA A 568 -24.06 8.43 -28.62
N HIS A 569 -23.01 7.63 -28.74
CA HIS A 569 -22.83 6.36 -28.01
C HIS A 569 -21.84 6.43 -26.84
N GLY A 570 -21.58 7.64 -26.35
CA GLY A 570 -20.65 7.87 -25.24
C GLY A 570 -19.20 8.03 -25.68
N ASN A 571 -18.31 8.00 -24.69
CA ASN A 571 -16.86 8.08 -24.88
C ASN A 571 -16.24 6.70 -24.73
N LEU A 572 -15.27 6.37 -25.60
CA LEU A 572 -14.44 5.18 -25.48
C LEU A 572 -12.97 5.60 -25.39
N ASP A 573 -12.36 5.30 -24.26
CA ASP A 573 -10.94 5.48 -24.04
C ASP A 573 -10.21 4.13 -24.09
N LEU A 574 -9.03 4.11 -24.70
CA LEU A 574 -8.06 3.01 -24.60
C LEU A 574 -6.95 3.45 -23.64
N GLU A 575 -6.84 2.75 -22.52
CA GLU A 575 -5.80 2.96 -21.50
C GLU A 575 -4.78 1.83 -21.62
N LEU A 576 -3.52 2.17 -21.93
CA LEU A 576 -2.42 1.21 -22.05
C LEU A 576 -1.45 1.39 -20.89
N ARG A 577 -0.88 0.29 -20.43
CA ARG A 577 0.20 0.29 -19.44
C ARG A 577 1.20 -0.82 -19.77
N ALA A 578 2.46 -0.53 -19.46
CA ALA A 578 3.53 -1.51 -19.53
C ALA A 578 4.55 -1.23 -18.44
N ASP A 579 5.10 -2.28 -17.86
CA ASP A 579 6.23 -2.17 -16.95
C ASP A 579 7.14 -3.39 -17.04
N MET A 580 8.41 -3.15 -16.72
CA MET A 580 9.43 -4.19 -16.62
C MET A 580 10.47 -3.78 -15.59
N VAL A 581 10.83 -4.71 -14.71
CA VAL A 581 11.89 -4.56 -13.73
C VAL A 581 12.86 -5.74 -13.84
N ARG A 582 14.16 -5.44 -13.81
CA ARG A 582 15.22 -6.43 -13.61
C ARG A 582 15.98 -6.07 -12.36
N ALA A 583 16.22 -7.06 -11.51
CA ALA A 583 16.99 -6.89 -10.29
C ALA A 583 18.07 -7.97 -10.22
N ASP A 584 19.30 -7.55 -9.91
CA ASP A 584 20.49 -8.37 -9.87
C ASP A 584 21.21 -8.21 -8.52
N ASP A 585 21.56 -9.31 -7.90
CA ASP A 585 22.59 -9.40 -6.88
C ASP A 585 23.96 -9.37 -7.59
N LEU A 586 24.69 -8.29 -7.39
CA LEU A 586 26.00 -8.09 -8.04
C LEU A 586 27.15 -8.74 -7.25
N THR A 587 26.93 -9.12 -5.99
CA THR A 587 27.92 -9.82 -5.16
C THR A 587 28.03 -11.27 -5.60
N TYR A 588 26.90 -11.93 -5.79
CA TYR A 588 26.84 -13.34 -6.18
C TYR A 588 26.54 -13.54 -7.67
N HIS A 589 26.44 -12.46 -8.46
CA HIS A 589 26.21 -12.47 -9.91
C HIS A 589 24.97 -13.25 -10.35
N ARG A 590 23.85 -13.08 -9.64
CA ARG A 590 22.60 -13.79 -9.89
C ARG A 590 21.39 -12.85 -9.80
N PRO A 591 20.23 -13.22 -10.38
CA PRO A 591 18.99 -12.46 -10.19
C PRO A 591 18.59 -12.38 -8.72
N LEU A 592 17.94 -11.30 -8.31
CA LEU A 592 17.22 -11.26 -7.03
C LEU A 592 15.88 -12.01 -7.13
N PRO A 593 15.39 -12.61 -6.02
CA PRO A 593 14.14 -13.36 -6.01
C PRO A 593 12.91 -12.44 -6.07
N ARG A 594 11.76 -13.01 -6.40
CA ARG A 594 10.42 -12.39 -6.30
C ARG A 594 10.26 -11.09 -7.09
N ILE A 595 10.92 -10.98 -8.23
CA ILE A 595 10.79 -9.85 -9.14
C ILE A 595 9.64 -10.11 -10.12
N ALA A 596 8.73 -9.13 -10.26
CA ALA A 596 7.64 -9.21 -11.22
C ALA A 596 8.19 -9.31 -12.67
N PRO A 597 7.62 -10.18 -13.52
CA PRO A 597 7.98 -10.23 -14.94
C PRO A 597 7.52 -8.96 -15.65
N MET A 598 7.88 -8.81 -16.94
CA MET A 598 7.29 -7.78 -17.79
C MET A 598 5.78 -7.94 -17.83
N ARG A 599 5.05 -6.82 -17.67
CA ARG A 599 3.59 -6.79 -17.76
C ARG A 599 3.12 -5.79 -18.80
N LEU A 600 2.07 -6.17 -19.53
CA LEU A 600 1.40 -5.33 -20.52
C LEU A 600 -0.09 -5.34 -20.21
N GLY A 601 -0.71 -4.17 -20.14
CA GLY A 601 -2.14 -4.03 -19.90
C GLY A 601 -2.81 -3.14 -20.95
N ALA A 602 -4.02 -3.50 -21.32
CA ALA A 602 -4.89 -2.70 -22.16
C ALA A 602 -6.30 -2.71 -21.59
N ASP A 603 -6.84 -1.53 -21.33
CA ASP A 603 -8.20 -1.35 -20.83
C ASP A 603 -9.00 -0.53 -21.83
N TRP A 604 -10.12 -1.05 -22.32
CA TRP A 604 -11.14 -0.31 -23.04
C TRP A 604 -12.16 0.20 -22.01
N VAL A 605 -12.25 1.50 -21.87
CA VAL A 605 -13.12 2.18 -20.89
C VAL A 605 -14.18 2.96 -21.64
N TRP A 606 -15.42 2.48 -21.56
CA TRP A 606 -16.58 3.13 -22.14
C TRP A 606 -17.41 3.83 -21.07
N THR A 607 -17.85 5.06 -21.37
CA THR A 607 -18.72 5.86 -20.50
C THR A 607 -19.82 6.55 -21.32
N GLN A 608 -21.06 6.35 -20.93
CA GLN A 608 -22.21 6.98 -21.56
C GLN A 608 -23.28 7.29 -20.50
N ALA A 609 -23.54 8.56 -20.26
CA ALA A 609 -24.53 9.02 -19.28
C ALA A 609 -24.37 8.27 -17.93
N ALA A 610 -25.34 7.44 -17.58
CA ALA A 610 -25.35 6.66 -16.33
C ALA A 610 -24.53 5.36 -16.38
N TRP A 611 -24.07 4.93 -17.56
CA TRP A 611 -23.39 3.65 -17.74
C TRP A 611 -21.88 3.81 -17.87
N GLY A 612 -21.15 2.88 -17.28
CA GLY A 612 -19.73 2.72 -17.51
C GLY A 612 -19.39 1.24 -17.68
N ALA A 613 -18.51 0.93 -18.63
CA ALA A 613 -17.99 -0.42 -18.83
C ALA A 613 -16.48 -0.39 -19.00
N ARG A 614 -15.83 -1.45 -18.55
CA ARG A 614 -14.39 -1.68 -18.73
C ARG A 614 -14.15 -3.11 -19.17
N LEU A 615 -13.33 -3.27 -20.20
CA LEU A 615 -12.77 -4.55 -20.60
C LEU A 615 -11.26 -4.46 -20.48
N SER A 616 -10.65 -5.36 -19.72
CA SER A 616 -9.23 -5.32 -19.38
C SER A 616 -8.53 -6.60 -19.84
N VAL A 617 -7.41 -6.44 -20.52
CA VAL A 617 -6.46 -7.52 -20.84
C VAL A 617 -5.17 -7.23 -20.12
N LEU A 618 -4.68 -8.20 -19.36
CA LEU A 618 -3.38 -8.15 -18.68
C LEU A 618 -2.55 -9.34 -19.12
N TYR A 619 -1.42 -9.09 -19.79
CA TYR A 619 -0.39 -10.07 -20.07
C TYR A 619 0.76 -9.92 -19.07
N ALA A 620 1.19 -11.02 -18.44
CA ALA A 620 2.40 -11.14 -17.68
C ALA A 620 3.35 -12.14 -18.34
N GLY A 621 4.58 -11.73 -18.56
CA GLY A 621 5.61 -12.57 -19.18
C GLY A 621 6.03 -13.72 -18.26
N ALA A 622 6.76 -14.69 -18.81
CA ALA A 622 7.39 -15.70 -17.99
C ALA A 622 8.49 -15.10 -17.11
N GLN A 623 8.61 -15.58 -15.88
CA GLN A 623 9.74 -15.24 -15.00
C GLN A 623 10.69 -16.44 -14.92
N ASN A 624 11.72 -16.39 -15.76
CA ASN A 624 12.78 -17.42 -15.83
C ASN A 624 14.08 -16.97 -15.14
N ARG A 625 14.11 -15.71 -14.64
CA ARG A 625 15.27 -15.18 -13.93
C ARG A 625 15.09 -15.45 -12.44
N VAL A 626 15.61 -16.57 -12.00
CA VAL A 626 15.58 -17.05 -10.62
C VAL A 626 17.00 -17.09 -10.04
N PRO A 627 17.19 -16.92 -8.71
CA PRO A 627 18.50 -16.88 -8.07
C PRO A 627 19.33 -18.17 -8.25
N HIS A 628 18.68 -19.35 -8.18
CA HIS A 628 19.35 -20.65 -8.23
C HIS A 628 18.70 -21.55 -9.29
N ALA A 629 19.46 -22.50 -9.81
CA ALA A 629 18.99 -23.42 -10.86
C ALA A 629 17.81 -24.32 -10.45
N GLY A 630 17.59 -24.51 -9.15
CA GLY A 630 16.48 -25.30 -8.61
C GLY A 630 15.23 -24.51 -8.25
N ASP A 631 15.29 -23.18 -8.35
CA ASP A 631 14.15 -22.31 -7.97
C ASP A 631 13.02 -22.41 -9.02
N VAL A 632 11.80 -22.13 -8.55
CA VAL A 632 10.60 -22.24 -9.38
C VAL A 632 10.48 -21.06 -10.34
N THR A 633 10.39 -21.36 -11.64
CA THR A 633 10.05 -20.36 -12.67
C THR A 633 8.54 -20.28 -12.86
N THR A 634 8.03 -19.13 -13.31
CA THR A 634 6.60 -18.98 -13.61
C THR A 634 6.36 -18.78 -15.11
N ALA A 635 5.36 -19.48 -15.66
CA ALA A 635 4.95 -19.34 -17.05
C ALA A 635 4.26 -17.98 -17.27
N SER A 636 4.26 -17.51 -18.52
CA SER A 636 3.46 -16.37 -18.95
C SER A 636 1.97 -16.68 -18.90
N TYR A 637 1.18 -15.64 -18.64
CA TYR A 637 -0.28 -15.77 -18.64
C TYR A 637 -0.97 -14.50 -19.16
N THR A 638 -2.24 -14.65 -19.55
CA THR A 638 -3.11 -13.54 -19.95
C THR A 638 -4.41 -13.61 -19.17
N LEU A 639 -4.73 -12.55 -18.42
CA LEU A 639 -6.00 -12.40 -17.72
C LEU A 639 -6.93 -11.49 -18.53
N LEU A 640 -8.18 -11.89 -18.67
CA LEU A 640 -9.25 -11.11 -19.25
C LEU A 640 -10.27 -10.80 -18.15
N ASN A 641 -10.51 -9.50 -17.89
CA ASN A 641 -11.46 -9.03 -16.88
C ASN A 641 -12.46 -8.07 -17.53
N ALA A 642 -13.68 -8.01 -16.99
CA ALA A 642 -14.69 -7.05 -17.40
C ALA A 642 -15.38 -6.44 -16.18
N ALA A 643 -15.83 -5.20 -16.30
CA ALA A 643 -16.65 -4.55 -15.30
C ALA A 643 -17.74 -3.70 -15.97
N LEU A 644 -18.90 -3.65 -15.33
CA LEU A 644 -20.03 -2.82 -15.73
C LEU A 644 -20.50 -2.05 -14.50
N ASN A 645 -20.80 -0.78 -14.65
CA ASN A 645 -21.42 0.02 -13.60
C ASN A 645 -22.58 0.86 -14.15
N TYR A 646 -23.54 1.12 -13.27
CA TYR A 646 -24.71 1.93 -13.56
C TYR A 646 -24.92 2.91 -12.42
N HIS A 647 -25.05 4.19 -12.76
CA HIS A 647 -25.29 5.28 -11.82
C HIS A 647 -26.74 5.77 -11.95
N THR A 648 -27.41 5.98 -10.83
CA THR A 648 -28.74 6.57 -10.80
C THR A 648 -28.89 7.41 -9.52
N HIS A 649 -29.99 8.13 -9.41
CA HIS A 649 -30.30 8.90 -8.21
C HIS A 649 -31.78 8.76 -7.83
N THR A 650 -32.06 8.81 -6.55
CA THR A 650 -33.42 8.84 -6.02
C THR A 650 -33.46 9.91 -4.93
N GLY A 651 -34.08 11.06 -5.24
CA GLY A 651 -33.99 12.24 -4.38
C GLY A 651 -32.52 12.70 -4.26
N ALA A 652 -32.04 12.85 -3.04
CA ALA A 652 -30.66 13.23 -2.74
C ALA A 652 -29.66 12.05 -2.75
N VAL A 653 -30.13 10.79 -2.88
CA VAL A 653 -29.28 9.62 -2.83
C VAL A 653 -28.80 9.26 -4.23
N HIS A 654 -27.47 9.18 -4.39
CA HIS A 654 -26.81 8.67 -5.57
C HIS A 654 -26.48 7.19 -5.40
N TRP A 655 -26.91 6.38 -6.35
CA TRP A 655 -26.69 4.94 -6.38
C TRP A 655 -25.70 4.56 -7.45
N MET A 656 -24.78 3.64 -7.15
CA MET A 656 -23.94 2.96 -8.12
C MET A 656 -24.10 1.45 -7.93
N VAL A 657 -24.59 0.77 -8.96
CA VAL A 657 -24.59 -0.71 -9.02
C VAL A 657 -23.44 -1.12 -9.92
N PHE A 658 -22.66 -2.11 -9.51
CA PHE A 658 -21.61 -2.62 -10.37
C PHE A 658 -21.52 -4.15 -10.37
N ALA A 659 -21.04 -4.68 -11.48
CA ALA A 659 -20.69 -6.08 -11.65
C ALA A 659 -19.26 -6.17 -12.16
N LYS A 660 -18.48 -7.10 -11.61
CA LYS A 660 -17.07 -7.32 -11.91
C LYS A 660 -16.85 -8.80 -12.24
N LEU A 661 -16.29 -9.07 -13.40
CA LEU A 661 -15.93 -10.40 -13.87
C LEU A 661 -14.41 -10.49 -13.95
N ASP A 662 -13.82 -11.27 -13.09
CA ASP A 662 -12.37 -11.47 -13.04
C ASP A 662 -12.00 -12.83 -13.66
N ASN A 663 -10.86 -12.87 -14.37
CA ASN A 663 -10.30 -14.06 -14.98
C ASN A 663 -11.34 -14.85 -15.84
N LEU A 664 -11.99 -14.17 -16.77
CA LEU A 664 -13.09 -14.71 -17.62
C LEU A 664 -12.74 -16.04 -18.29
N THR A 665 -11.48 -16.21 -18.68
CA THR A 665 -10.97 -17.42 -19.35
C THR A 665 -10.64 -18.54 -18.39
N ASN A 666 -10.75 -18.32 -17.08
CA ASN A 666 -10.31 -19.24 -16.02
C ASN A 666 -8.85 -19.69 -16.19
N GLN A 667 -7.99 -18.75 -16.59
CA GLN A 667 -6.55 -18.97 -16.83
C GLN A 667 -5.86 -19.38 -15.54
N LEU A 668 -5.09 -20.46 -15.58
CA LEU A 668 -4.18 -20.83 -14.51
C LEU A 668 -2.94 -19.93 -14.55
N ALA A 669 -2.68 -19.24 -13.45
CA ALA A 669 -1.57 -18.30 -13.34
C ALA A 669 -0.96 -18.34 -11.93
N TYR A 670 0.33 -17.99 -11.84
CA TYR A 670 1.08 -17.93 -10.57
C TYR A 670 1.76 -16.57 -10.42
N SER A 671 1.81 -16.06 -9.19
CA SER A 671 2.53 -14.83 -8.89
C SER A 671 4.03 -15.08 -8.74
N ALA A 672 4.85 -14.48 -9.56
CA ALA A 672 6.31 -14.53 -9.44
C ALA A 672 6.84 -13.74 -8.23
N THR A 673 6.03 -12.84 -7.67
CA THR A 673 6.38 -12.03 -6.48
C THR A 673 6.00 -12.71 -5.16
N SER A 674 5.22 -13.80 -5.22
CA SER A 674 4.83 -14.57 -4.04
C SER A 674 5.97 -15.45 -3.54
N VAL A 675 6.24 -15.41 -2.24
CA VAL A 675 7.16 -16.34 -1.60
C VAL A 675 6.62 -17.77 -1.67
N LEU A 676 5.31 -17.98 -1.59
CA LEU A 676 4.67 -19.28 -1.67
C LEU A 676 4.95 -20.01 -2.99
N THR A 677 5.16 -19.27 -4.10
CA THR A 677 5.54 -19.86 -5.38
C THR A 677 6.88 -20.59 -5.28
N GLN A 678 7.80 -20.10 -4.45
CA GLN A 678 9.10 -20.73 -4.24
C GLN A 678 9.06 -21.83 -3.16
N THR A 679 8.39 -21.57 -2.04
CA THR A 679 8.42 -22.44 -0.85
C THR A 679 7.50 -23.64 -0.98
N MET A 680 6.33 -23.50 -1.62
CA MET A 680 5.35 -24.58 -1.76
C MET A 680 5.44 -25.36 -3.09
N GLY A 681 6.26 -24.89 -4.05
CA GLY A 681 6.52 -25.58 -5.31
C GLY A 681 5.23 -25.95 -6.07
N THR A 682 4.98 -27.24 -6.28
CA THR A 682 3.78 -27.74 -6.99
C THR A 682 2.47 -27.48 -6.25
N ASN A 683 2.52 -27.25 -4.94
CA ASN A 683 1.35 -26.91 -4.11
C ASN A 683 1.18 -25.40 -3.90
N ALA A 684 2.00 -24.56 -4.55
CA ALA A 684 1.84 -23.13 -4.50
C ALA A 684 0.42 -22.70 -4.94
N PRO A 685 -0.23 -21.77 -4.24
CA PRO A 685 -1.56 -21.30 -4.60
C PRO A 685 -1.51 -20.53 -5.92
N PRO A 686 -2.34 -20.91 -6.92
CA PRO A 686 -2.52 -20.08 -8.11
C PRO A 686 -3.22 -18.77 -7.79
N LEU A 687 -3.18 -17.83 -8.73
CA LEU A 687 -4.04 -16.67 -8.72
C LEU A 687 -5.53 -17.09 -8.82
N ALA A 688 -6.41 -16.20 -8.39
CA ALA A 688 -7.86 -16.42 -8.36
C ALA A 688 -8.41 -16.95 -9.69
N GLY A 689 -9.30 -17.91 -9.63
CA GLY A 689 -10.06 -18.42 -10.75
C GLY A 689 -11.14 -17.44 -11.22
N ARG A 690 -11.89 -17.85 -12.27
CA ARG A 690 -12.98 -17.07 -12.81
C ARG A 690 -14.05 -16.78 -11.75
N SER A 691 -14.46 -15.51 -11.67
CA SER A 691 -15.43 -15.10 -10.66
C SER A 691 -16.28 -13.91 -11.09
N LEU A 692 -17.47 -13.82 -10.49
CA LEU A 692 -18.36 -12.67 -10.57
C LEU A 692 -18.51 -12.04 -9.19
N LYS A 693 -18.30 -10.74 -9.11
CA LYS A 693 -18.56 -9.93 -7.91
C LYS A 693 -19.59 -8.85 -8.24
N LEU A 694 -20.60 -8.72 -7.43
CA LEU A 694 -21.63 -7.69 -7.49
C LEU A 694 -21.44 -6.69 -6.36
N GLY A 695 -21.77 -5.43 -6.60
CA GLY A 695 -21.73 -4.41 -5.56
C GLY A 695 -22.79 -3.35 -5.76
N LEU A 696 -23.20 -2.78 -4.64
CA LEU A 696 -24.13 -1.65 -4.54
C LEU A 696 -23.52 -0.60 -3.63
N GLN A 697 -23.47 0.64 -4.10
CA GLN A 697 -23.04 1.79 -3.32
C GLN A 697 -24.14 2.85 -3.32
N ALA A 698 -24.38 3.45 -2.17
CA ALA A 698 -25.24 4.60 -1.98
C ALA A 698 -24.43 5.74 -1.38
N SER A 699 -24.64 6.98 -1.84
CA SER A 699 -24.06 8.19 -1.26
C SER A 699 -25.12 9.32 -1.24
N PHE A 700 -25.12 10.13 -0.18
CA PHE A 700 -26.09 11.20 0.03
C PHE A 700 -25.44 12.41 0.67
#